data_2a73526a5176285bf159f94cccd144d6
#
_entry.id   2a73526a5176285bf159f94cccd144d6
#
_cell.length_a   1.000
_cell.length_b   1.000
_cell.length_c   1.000
_cell.angle_alpha   90.00
_cell.angle_beta   90.00
_cell.angle_gamma   90.00
#
_symmetry.space_group_name_H-M   'P 1'
#
loop_
_entity.id
_entity.type
_entity.pdbx_description
1 polymer ?
#
loop_
_entity_poly.entity_id
_entity_poly.type
_entity_poly.pdbx_seq_one_letter_code
_entity_poly.pdbx_strand_id
1 'polypeptide(L)'
;MVKRSLRVSPSGIQQAKRAFALKGWTQENLAGEVNLKTRQPIWRFFTGQPVDRQVFLSICSILDLDWREISENPPVDFPEPGEIGETVPLDIDRLAQQVRSQHRDTIQNQCGILQLLDISHPVSLNDIYVDVNILEEIASQQWFEIADLQNLKPSEFDRVGLGSVEQKQIPGMQAVETYSKLRVLGKPGVGKTTFLQHLAIQCNQGEFAAHQVPIFIALRDFAEESRDTGKFSLLSYIRQTFLTAGISNPSVLETLLQAGRVLLLLDGMDEVLNQDITAVLREIRKFSNQYHRNRFVVSCRTAAQRLQLQGFTDVEIAPFTQAQIIIFAQKWFLALTQTTARTGQEQASQFIQKLDLPENWQFRQLVVTPLFLHLACWVFHGQEKFPTKRSEFYKQGLDLLLGQWDESKGVERDDVYRGFLLPQKLRLLSQLAAVTFEQGQYFFEQRTIEQYIGDYLRNLPGVPSEPEELQLESEAMLNAIEAQHGLLTERARGIFSFSYLAFQEYFTARKIVASHNLRALEQTLGGLVSHITDQHWREVFLLTAAMLRSADSLVQLMKQEIDGLVAQDPYLQEFLMWASQKSQTLSSQPKVATSRAFYLALAQNPHTATHFALASTLDQGMFLDAALDDLLLECAINHSQDFAHASACGEALNNIMVMVLDAGFYKSLQQLRDQLPSPNQNQERFQVWWQTHYSAWIEQLRDAAAHYRNLPHAWQFSSEQKQVLQSYYDANQLLVDCLNSNCEVTAAVRQEIETTLLLPQKELEDREWQGD
;
A
#
# COMPACT_ATOMS: atom_id res chain seq x y z
N MET A 1 -64.17 19.13 -4.87
CA MET A 1 -64.24 17.84 -5.63
C MET A 1 -63.67 18.07 -7.03
N VAL A 2 -62.56 17.47 -7.33
CA VAL A 2 -61.93 17.58 -8.66
C VAL A 2 -62.84 16.89 -9.68
N LYS A 3 -63.32 17.62 -10.71
CA LYS A 3 -64.17 17.05 -11.78
C LYS A 3 -63.40 15.92 -12.49
N ARG A 4 -63.92 14.72 -12.48
CA ARG A 4 -63.33 13.53 -13.16
C ARG A 4 -63.30 13.59 -14.69
N SER A 5 -64.05 14.51 -15.28
CA SER A 5 -64.11 14.70 -16.73
C SER A 5 -64.14 16.18 -17.11
N LEU A 6 -63.54 16.54 -18.26
CA LEU A 6 -63.43 17.88 -18.83
C LEU A 6 -64.19 17.89 -20.19
N ARG A 7 -64.63 19.08 -20.62
CA ARG A 7 -65.26 19.33 -21.94
C ARG A 7 -64.46 20.41 -22.68
N VAL A 8 -64.37 20.29 -23.99
CA VAL A 8 -63.85 21.34 -24.87
C VAL A 8 -64.87 22.41 -25.08
N SER A 9 -64.48 23.69 -24.93
CA SER A 9 -65.38 24.84 -25.23
C SER A 9 -65.67 24.95 -26.74
N PRO A 10 -66.74 25.65 -27.14
CA PRO A 10 -67.06 25.86 -28.58
C PRO A 10 -65.88 26.51 -29.36
N SER A 11 -65.13 27.46 -28.76
CA SER A 11 -63.92 28.07 -29.33
C SER A 11 -62.74 27.11 -29.35
N GLY A 12 -62.57 26.32 -28.27
CA GLY A 12 -61.56 25.30 -28.16
C GLY A 12 -61.67 24.17 -29.17
N ILE A 13 -62.91 23.80 -29.57
CA ILE A 13 -63.14 22.80 -30.64
C ILE A 13 -62.56 23.29 -31.98
N GLN A 14 -62.69 24.57 -32.30
CA GLN A 14 -62.11 25.10 -33.53
C GLN A 14 -60.58 25.11 -33.49
N GLN A 15 -59.97 25.48 -32.33
CA GLN A 15 -58.53 25.45 -32.15
C GLN A 15 -58.00 24.01 -32.21
N ALA A 16 -58.63 23.09 -31.52
CA ALA A 16 -58.28 21.68 -31.53
C ALA A 16 -58.36 21.04 -32.94
N LYS A 17 -59.41 21.35 -33.72
CA LYS A 17 -59.50 20.90 -35.08
C LYS A 17 -58.45 21.47 -36.02
N ARG A 18 -58.03 22.74 -35.80
CA ARG A 18 -56.93 23.34 -36.56
C ARG A 18 -55.61 22.66 -36.23
N ALA A 19 -55.26 22.51 -34.92
CA ALA A 19 -54.07 21.83 -34.49
C ALA A 19 -54.00 20.38 -34.99
N PHE A 20 -55.14 19.67 -34.97
CA PHE A 20 -55.23 18.31 -35.48
C PHE A 20 -55.05 18.24 -37.02
N ALA A 21 -55.59 19.17 -37.77
CA ALA A 21 -55.39 19.25 -39.21
C ALA A 21 -53.94 19.52 -39.61
N LEU A 22 -53.24 20.32 -38.83
CA LEU A 22 -51.77 20.59 -39.03
C LEU A 22 -50.88 19.36 -38.82
N LYS A 23 -51.31 18.41 -37.98
CA LYS A 23 -50.58 17.15 -37.78
C LYS A 23 -50.84 16.12 -38.91
N GLY A 24 -51.86 16.33 -39.74
CA GLY A 24 -52.20 15.42 -40.87
C GLY A 24 -52.64 14.01 -40.46
N TRP A 25 -53.08 13.84 -39.21
CA TRP A 25 -53.42 12.53 -38.62
C TRP A 25 -54.89 12.14 -38.78
N THR A 26 -55.13 10.83 -38.69
CA THR A 26 -56.53 10.33 -38.50
C THR A 26 -56.89 10.26 -37.02
N GLN A 27 -58.11 10.19 -36.63
CA GLN A 27 -58.50 10.01 -35.21
C GLN A 27 -58.02 8.70 -34.62
N GLU A 28 -57.75 7.70 -35.44
CA GLU A 28 -57.14 6.42 -35.03
C GLU A 28 -55.70 6.60 -34.73
N ASN A 29 -54.95 7.38 -35.52
CA ASN A 29 -53.57 7.70 -35.22
C ASN A 29 -53.45 8.46 -33.88
N LEU A 30 -54.31 9.47 -33.67
CA LEU A 30 -54.29 10.23 -32.40
C LEU A 30 -54.71 9.35 -31.20
N ALA A 31 -55.64 8.39 -31.40
CA ALA A 31 -56.04 7.45 -30.36
C ALA A 31 -54.85 6.51 -29.99
N GLY A 32 -54.04 6.10 -30.99
CA GLY A 32 -52.82 5.31 -30.76
C GLY A 32 -51.76 6.07 -29.96
N GLU A 33 -51.51 7.33 -30.31
CA GLU A 33 -50.53 8.19 -29.59
C GLU A 33 -50.94 8.48 -28.13
N VAL A 34 -52.26 8.57 -27.86
CA VAL A 34 -52.83 8.74 -26.52
C VAL A 34 -52.94 7.39 -25.76
N ASN A 35 -52.51 6.27 -26.36
CA ASN A 35 -52.64 4.92 -25.81
C ASN A 35 -54.10 4.49 -25.52
N LEU A 36 -55.03 4.87 -26.38
CA LEU A 36 -56.44 4.51 -26.26
C LEU A 36 -56.81 3.30 -27.14
N LYS A 37 -57.54 2.36 -26.57
CA LYS A 37 -58.02 1.16 -27.30
C LYS A 37 -59.10 1.43 -28.38
N THR A 38 -59.72 2.61 -28.31
CA THR A 38 -60.82 2.99 -29.25
C THR A 38 -60.73 4.49 -29.55
N ARG A 39 -61.22 4.92 -30.73
CA ARG A 39 -61.31 6.32 -31.13
C ARG A 39 -62.41 7.12 -30.42
N GLN A 40 -63.28 6.47 -29.67
CA GLN A 40 -64.47 7.12 -29.07
C GLN A 40 -64.14 8.31 -28.15
N PRO A 41 -63.12 8.27 -27.31
CA PRO A 41 -62.72 9.44 -26.49
C PRO A 41 -62.21 10.61 -27.36
N ILE A 42 -61.50 10.35 -28.47
CA ILE A 42 -61.08 11.37 -29.44
C ILE A 42 -62.21 12.05 -30.08
N TRP A 43 -63.19 11.26 -30.55
CA TRP A 43 -64.44 11.80 -31.12
C TRP A 43 -65.21 12.68 -30.12
N ARG A 44 -65.36 12.24 -28.87
CA ARG A 44 -65.96 13.04 -27.78
C ARG A 44 -65.20 14.35 -27.55
N PHE A 45 -63.90 14.35 -27.58
CA PHE A 45 -63.07 15.56 -27.44
C PHE A 45 -63.43 16.58 -28.57
N PHE A 46 -63.45 16.18 -29.84
CA PHE A 46 -63.75 17.07 -30.95
C PHE A 46 -65.22 17.44 -31.09
N THR A 47 -66.08 16.79 -30.34
CA THR A 47 -67.57 17.11 -30.34
C THR A 47 -68.00 17.82 -29.05
N GLY A 48 -67.08 18.20 -28.17
CA GLY A 48 -67.36 18.91 -26.90
C GLY A 48 -68.05 18.08 -25.85
N GLN A 49 -68.01 16.74 -25.97
CA GLN A 49 -68.59 15.83 -24.99
C GLN A 49 -67.61 15.58 -23.87
N PRO A 50 -68.10 15.19 -22.66
CA PRO A 50 -67.14 14.93 -21.50
C PRO A 50 -66.20 13.83 -21.84
N VAL A 51 -64.88 14.10 -21.58
CA VAL A 51 -63.78 13.17 -21.70
C VAL A 51 -63.10 13.06 -20.35
N ASP A 52 -62.59 11.88 -20.02
CA ASP A 52 -61.79 11.69 -18.80
C ASP A 52 -60.65 12.73 -18.73
N ARG A 53 -60.40 13.29 -17.54
CA ARG A 53 -59.46 14.40 -17.34
C ARG A 53 -58.05 14.05 -17.85
N GLN A 54 -57.59 12.84 -17.59
CA GLN A 54 -56.24 12.42 -17.96
C GLN A 54 -56.12 12.28 -19.49
N VAL A 55 -57.14 11.70 -20.12
CA VAL A 55 -57.21 11.58 -21.58
C VAL A 55 -57.31 12.97 -22.23
N PHE A 56 -58.10 13.88 -21.66
CA PHE A 56 -58.24 15.26 -22.14
C PHE A 56 -56.85 15.98 -22.13
N LEU A 57 -56.11 15.88 -21.04
CA LEU A 57 -54.80 16.49 -20.91
C LEU A 57 -53.79 15.87 -21.87
N SER A 58 -53.81 14.54 -22.06
CA SER A 58 -52.91 13.85 -23.01
C SER A 58 -53.20 14.28 -24.46
N ILE A 59 -54.47 14.42 -24.86
CA ILE A 59 -54.85 14.92 -26.21
C ILE A 59 -54.32 16.35 -26.40
N CYS A 60 -54.49 17.21 -25.40
CA CYS A 60 -54.03 18.60 -25.49
C CYS A 60 -52.50 18.67 -25.61
N SER A 61 -51.81 17.88 -24.81
CA SER A 61 -50.30 17.81 -24.85
C SER A 61 -49.79 17.36 -26.23
N ILE A 62 -50.41 16.36 -26.86
CA ILE A 62 -50.02 15.85 -28.18
C ILE A 62 -50.36 16.84 -29.31
N LEU A 63 -51.43 17.59 -29.15
CA LEU A 63 -51.83 18.62 -30.11
C LEU A 63 -51.19 20.00 -29.85
N ASP A 64 -50.28 20.11 -28.89
CA ASP A 64 -49.63 21.36 -28.48
C ASP A 64 -50.62 22.47 -28.09
N LEU A 65 -51.69 22.11 -27.36
CA LEU A 65 -52.79 23.01 -26.96
C LEU A 65 -52.75 23.20 -25.45
N ASP A 66 -52.98 24.44 -25.00
CA ASP A 66 -53.23 24.68 -23.57
C ASP A 66 -54.65 24.22 -23.23
N TRP A 67 -54.76 23.18 -22.39
CA TRP A 67 -56.01 22.61 -21.96
C TRP A 67 -56.94 23.61 -21.25
N ARG A 68 -56.35 24.66 -20.62
CA ARG A 68 -57.09 25.69 -19.90
C ARG A 68 -57.82 26.64 -20.86
N GLU A 69 -57.20 26.99 -21.98
CA GLU A 69 -57.79 27.86 -23.00
C GLU A 69 -58.91 27.20 -23.76
N ILE A 70 -58.83 25.88 -23.93
CA ILE A 70 -59.81 25.15 -24.75
C ILE A 70 -60.88 24.44 -23.92
N SER A 71 -60.77 24.34 -22.60
CA SER A 71 -61.77 23.68 -21.76
C SER A 71 -62.94 24.59 -21.42
N GLU A 72 -64.17 23.98 -21.39
CA GLU A 72 -65.41 24.64 -20.92
C GLU A 72 -65.44 24.60 -19.38
N ASN A 73 -65.26 25.75 -18.70
CA ASN A 73 -65.21 25.88 -17.26
C ASN A 73 -64.01 25.13 -16.62
N PRO A 74 -62.77 25.58 -16.79
CA PRO A 74 -61.64 25.00 -16.09
C PRO A 74 -61.87 25.11 -14.57
N PRO A 75 -61.49 24.10 -13.75
CA PRO A 75 -61.64 24.13 -12.30
C PRO A 75 -60.93 25.34 -11.69
N VAL A 76 -61.61 26.10 -10.83
CA VAL A 76 -61.16 27.35 -10.22
C VAL A 76 -60.21 27.11 -9.05
N ASP A 77 -59.51 26.01 -9.02
CA ASP A 77 -58.55 25.69 -7.93
C ASP A 77 -57.10 26.22 -8.19
N PHE A 78 -56.95 27.17 -9.14
CA PHE A 78 -55.71 27.90 -9.36
C PHE A 78 -55.99 29.39 -9.46
N PRO A 79 -55.20 30.26 -8.81
CA PRO A 79 -55.37 31.72 -8.89
C PRO A 79 -55.29 32.18 -10.36
N GLU A 80 -56.14 33.18 -10.74
CA GLU A 80 -56.19 33.73 -12.09
C GLU A 80 -54.82 34.36 -12.46
N PRO A 81 -54.40 34.28 -13.75
CA PRO A 81 -53.16 34.88 -14.22
C PRO A 81 -53.25 36.43 -14.24
N GLY A 82 -53.30 37.07 -13.09
CA GLY A 82 -53.42 38.53 -12.96
C GLY A 82 -52.91 39.09 -11.67
N GLU A 83 -52.74 38.30 -10.63
CA GLU A 83 -52.24 38.70 -9.31
C GLU A 83 -51.17 37.78 -8.77
N ILE A 84 -50.29 37.28 -9.62
CA ILE A 84 -49.04 36.71 -9.16
C ILE A 84 -47.99 37.82 -9.35
N GLY A 85 -47.70 38.51 -8.29
CA GLY A 85 -46.41 39.16 -8.18
C GLY A 85 -45.37 38.13 -8.63
N GLU A 86 -44.44 38.51 -9.50
CA GLU A 86 -43.38 37.70 -10.06
C GLU A 86 -43.09 36.50 -9.18
N THR A 87 -43.47 35.28 -9.60
CA THR A 87 -42.91 34.07 -9.08
C THR A 87 -41.46 34.14 -9.48
N VAL A 88 -40.63 34.67 -8.57
CA VAL A 88 -39.20 34.51 -8.60
C VAL A 88 -38.96 33.03 -8.90
N PRO A 89 -38.35 32.67 -10.04
CA PRO A 89 -38.04 31.27 -10.34
C PRO A 89 -37.42 30.72 -9.08
N LEU A 90 -37.92 29.59 -8.58
CA LEU A 90 -37.40 29.02 -7.33
C LEU A 90 -35.88 28.92 -7.51
N ASP A 91 -35.15 29.82 -6.87
CA ASP A 91 -33.70 29.86 -6.98
C ASP A 91 -33.18 28.59 -6.28
N ILE A 92 -33.00 27.57 -7.11
CA ILE A 92 -32.60 26.24 -6.63
C ILE A 92 -31.24 26.32 -5.93
N ASP A 93 -30.38 27.21 -6.35
CA ASP A 93 -29.08 27.41 -5.71
C ASP A 93 -29.25 28.07 -4.32
N ARG A 94 -30.16 29.01 -4.19
CA ARG A 94 -30.53 29.59 -2.90
C ARG A 94 -31.19 28.54 -1.99
N LEU A 95 -32.07 27.70 -2.54
CA LEU A 95 -32.66 26.58 -1.79
C LEU A 95 -31.58 25.60 -1.29
N ALA A 96 -30.64 25.23 -2.15
CA ALA A 96 -29.53 24.35 -1.78
C ALA A 96 -28.65 24.97 -0.68
N GLN A 97 -28.35 26.26 -0.77
CA GLN A 97 -27.61 27.00 0.29
C GLN A 97 -28.39 27.02 1.61
N GLN A 98 -29.68 27.28 1.57
CA GLN A 98 -30.52 27.29 2.77
C GLN A 98 -30.55 25.89 3.43
N VAL A 99 -30.79 24.84 2.66
CA VAL A 99 -30.81 23.46 3.18
C VAL A 99 -29.44 23.08 3.72
N ARG A 100 -28.36 23.42 3.02
CA ARG A 100 -27.00 23.16 3.48
C ARG A 100 -26.72 23.88 4.81
N SER A 101 -27.15 25.12 4.97
CA SER A 101 -26.97 25.85 6.23
C SER A 101 -27.76 25.23 7.39
N GLN A 102 -28.97 24.73 7.15
CA GLN A 102 -29.76 24.01 8.15
C GLN A 102 -29.20 22.64 8.50
N HIS A 103 -28.63 21.94 7.50
CA HIS A 103 -28.03 20.61 7.68
C HIS A 103 -26.59 20.64 8.17
N ARG A 104 -26.01 21.84 8.29
CA ARG A 104 -24.60 22.08 8.58
C ARG A 104 -24.13 21.37 9.83
N ASP A 105 -24.82 21.54 10.94
CA ASP A 105 -24.41 20.99 12.22
C ASP A 105 -24.52 19.46 12.25
N THR A 106 -25.50 18.89 11.55
CA THR A 106 -25.65 17.44 11.41
C THR A 106 -24.45 16.84 10.69
N ILE A 107 -24.05 17.41 9.54
CA ILE A 107 -22.86 16.96 8.80
C ILE A 107 -21.58 17.19 9.62
N GLN A 108 -21.46 18.33 10.30
CA GLN A 108 -20.28 18.61 11.13
C GLN A 108 -20.14 17.60 12.27
N ASN A 109 -21.24 17.26 12.94
CA ASN A 109 -21.22 16.26 14.03
C ASN A 109 -20.95 14.84 13.50
N GLN A 110 -21.48 14.49 12.33
CA GLN A 110 -21.35 13.16 11.75
C GLN A 110 -19.98 12.93 11.10
N CYS A 111 -19.42 13.94 10.45
CA CYS A 111 -18.24 13.81 9.59
C CYS A 111 -17.02 14.63 10.06
N GLY A 112 -17.22 15.65 10.91
CA GLY A 112 -16.16 16.61 11.24
C GLY A 112 -15.21 16.17 12.35
N ILE A 113 -15.49 15.05 13.00
CA ILE A 113 -14.74 14.56 14.16
C ILE A 113 -14.28 13.12 13.87
N LEU A 114 -13.01 12.87 14.11
CA LEU A 114 -12.41 11.53 14.05
C LEU A 114 -12.11 11.02 15.45
N GLN A 115 -12.55 9.81 15.72
CA GLN A 115 -12.10 9.05 16.87
C GLN A 115 -10.93 8.16 16.41
N LEU A 116 -9.72 8.54 16.80
CA LEU A 116 -8.51 7.78 16.48
C LEU A 116 -8.32 6.70 17.54
N LEU A 117 -7.81 5.54 17.10
CA LEU A 117 -7.49 4.43 18.00
C LEU A 117 -6.47 4.90 19.05
N ASP A 118 -6.66 4.46 20.30
CA ASP A 118 -5.82 4.76 21.45
C ASP A 118 -5.68 6.25 21.83
N ILE A 119 -6.52 7.12 21.27
CA ILE A 119 -6.55 8.53 21.60
C ILE A 119 -7.89 8.85 22.30
N SER A 120 -7.80 9.25 23.57
CA SER A 120 -8.95 9.45 24.43
C SER A 120 -9.82 10.68 24.11
N HIS A 121 -9.34 11.58 23.24
CA HIS A 121 -10.07 12.78 22.86
C HIS A 121 -10.34 12.83 21.36
N PRO A 122 -11.52 13.33 20.95
CA PRO A 122 -11.86 13.47 19.54
C PRO A 122 -10.98 14.52 18.86
N VAL A 123 -10.53 14.22 17.62
CA VAL A 123 -9.70 15.11 16.81
C VAL A 123 -10.52 15.64 15.65
N SER A 124 -10.36 16.93 15.31
CA SER A 124 -11.01 17.48 14.11
C SER A 124 -10.48 16.81 12.84
N LEU A 125 -11.38 16.45 11.92
CA LEU A 125 -11.02 15.87 10.65
C LEU A 125 -9.99 16.73 9.88
N ASN A 126 -10.21 18.05 9.84
CA ASN A 126 -9.35 18.97 9.09
C ASN A 126 -7.92 19.05 9.64
N ASP A 127 -7.77 18.79 10.95
CA ASP A 127 -6.47 18.87 11.62
C ASP A 127 -5.54 17.69 11.26
N ILE A 128 -6.11 16.56 10.80
CA ILE A 128 -5.31 15.36 10.52
C ILE A 128 -5.44 14.86 9.07
N TYR A 129 -6.50 15.23 8.36
CA TYR A 129 -6.75 14.76 7.01
C TYR A 129 -5.66 15.22 6.03
N VAL A 130 -5.25 14.29 5.17
CA VAL A 130 -4.34 14.53 4.03
C VAL A 130 -5.06 14.09 2.77
N ASP A 131 -5.01 14.92 1.73
CA ASP A 131 -5.64 14.62 0.44
C ASP A 131 -5.13 13.31 -0.12
N VAL A 132 -6.07 12.45 -0.52
CA VAL A 132 -5.76 11.15 -1.09
C VAL A 132 -5.61 11.24 -2.61
N ASN A 133 -4.75 10.39 -3.16
CA ASN A 133 -4.68 10.13 -4.58
C ASN A 133 -5.49 8.89 -4.95
N ILE A 134 -5.97 8.86 -6.17
CA ILE A 134 -6.82 7.81 -6.73
C ILE A 134 -6.12 7.18 -7.93
N LEU A 135 -6.18 5.86 -8.02
CA LEU A 135 -5.80 5.06 -9.18
C LEU A 135 -7.04 4.80 -10.04
N GLU A 136 -6.98 5.15 -11.33
CA GLU A 136 -8.09 4.94 -12.26
C GLU A 136 -8.17 3.48 -12.75
N GLU A 137 -7.05 2.75 -12.72
CA GLU A 137 -6.99 1.33 -13.05
C GLU A 137 -6.88 0.49 -11.78
N ILE A 138 -7.77 -0.49 -11.64
CA ILE A 138 -7.80 -1.38 -10.48
C ILE A 138 -6.93 -2.59 -10.79
N ALA A 139 -5.86 -2.77 -10.02
CA ALA A 139 -4.90 -3.85 -10.20
C ALA A 139 -5.56 -5.25 -10.19
N SER A 140 -6.52 -5.49 -9.31
CA SER A 140 -7.23 -6.77 -9.18
C SER A 140 -8.19 -7.11 -10.33
N GLN A 141 -8.45 -6.19 -11.27
CA GLN A 141 -9.23 -6.46 -12.48
C GLN A 141 -8.38 -6.90 -13.66
N GLN A 142 -7.05 -6.76 -13.57
CA GLN A 142 -6.14 -7.19 -14.62
C GLN A 142 -6.01 -8.71 -14.62
N TRP A 143 -6.01 -9.30 -15.80
CA TRP A 143 -5.73 -10.71 -15.99
C TRP A 143 -4.22 -10.89 -16.06
N PHE A 144 -3.64 -11.52 -15.03
CA PHE A 144 -2.25 -11.97 -15.03
C PHE A 144 -2.21 -13.47 -14.87
N GLU A 145 -1.27 -14.14 -15.55
CA GLU A 145 -0.92 -15.50 -15.21
C GLU A 145 -0.01 -15.50 -13.97
N ILE A 146 -0.10 -16.54 -13.16
CA ILE A 146 0.77 -16.71 -11.98
C ILE A 146 2.24 -16.60 -12.34
N ALA A 147 2.64 -17.13 -13.51
CA ALA A 147 4.00 -17.06 -14.02
C ALA A 147 4.49 -15.62 -14.26
N ASP A 148 3.60 -14.72 -14.70
CA ASP A 148 3.94 -13.30 -14.91
C ASP A 148 4.18 -12.60 -13.57
N LEU A 149 3.37 -12.92 -12.56
CA LEU A 149 3.48 -12.36 -11.21
C LEU A 149 4.69 -12.90 -10.45
N GLN A 150 5.05 -14.17 -10.64
CA GLN A 150 6.21 -14.81 -10.00
C GLN A 150 7.56 -14.27 -10.54
N ASN A 151 7.59 -13.72 -11.74
CA ASN A 151 8.78 -13.09 -12.32
C ASN A 151 9.06 -11.67 -11.76
N LEU A 152 8.15 -11.11 -10.97
CA LEU A 152 8.38 -9.83 -10.30
C LEU A 152 9.38 -10.01 -9.16
N LYS A 153 10.37 -9.13 -9.09
CA LYS A 153 11.32 -9.13 -7.97
C LYS A 153 10.60 -8.73 -6.67
N PRO A 154 10.94 -9.34 -5.52
CA PRO A 154 10.35 -8.97 -4.23
C PRO A 154 10.39 -7.47 -3.94
N SER A 155 11.46 -6.77 -4.35
CA SER A 155 11.59 -5.32 -4.22
C SER A 155 10.59 -4.51 -5.07
N GLU A 156 10.10 -5.08 -6.17
CA GLU A 156 9.08 -4.47 -7.03
C GLU A 156 7.68 -4.74 -6.51
N PHE A 157 7.48 -5.90 -5.86
CA PHE A 157 6.24 -6.29 -5.22
C PHE A 157 5.85 -5.36 -4.05
N ASP A 158 6.82 -5.02 -3.19
CA ASP A 158 6.58 -4.17 -2.01
C ASP A 158 6.26 -2.71 -2.36
N ARG A 159 6.79 -2.21 -3.48
CA ARG A 159 6.62 -0.79 -3.84
C ARG A 159 5.24 -0.42 -4.39
N VAL A 160 4.53 -1.33 -5.03
CA VAL A 160 3.35 -0.97 -5.83
C VAL A 160 2.18 -1.94 -5.68
N GLY A 161 2.36 -3.09 -5.01
CA GLY A 161 1.34 -4.13 -4.95
C GLY A 161 1.06 -4.84 -6.27
N LEU A 162 1.70 -4.48 -7.38
CA LEU A 162 1.80 -5.17 -8.68
C LEU A 162 2.63 -4.30 -9.64
N GLY A 163 3.91 -4.66 -9.85
CA GLY A 163 4.79 -4.16 -10.90
C GLY A 163 4.85 -2.65 -11.16
N SER A 164 5.95 -2.19 -11.68
CA SER A 164 6.23 -0.79 -12.05
C SER A 164 5.42 -0.26 -13.25
N VAL A 165 4.11 -0.52 -13.31
CA VAL A 165 3.24 0.28 -14.15
C VAL A 165 3.09 1.62 -13.41
N GLU A 166 3.63 2.68 -13.94
CA GLU A 166 3.31 4.05 -13.53
C GLU A 166 1.80 4.27 -13.72
N GLN A 167 1.01 3.83 -12.75
CA GLN A 167 -0.43 4.08 -12.77
C GLN A 167 -0.62 5.58 -12.57
N LYS A 168 -1.33 6.20 -13.49
CA LYS A 168 -1.67 7.60 -13.42
C LYS A 168 -2.51 7.86 -12.16
N GLN A 169 -1.91 8.58 -11.22
CA GLN A 169 -2.60 9.02 -10.02
C GLN A 169 -3.25 10.38 -10.27
N ILE A 170 -4.49 10.52 -9.82
CA ILE A 170 -5.20 11.80 -9.83
C ILE A 170 -5.64 12.17 -8.40
N PRO A 171 -5.72 13.45 -8.04
CA PRO A 171 -6.26 13.87 -6.76
C PRO A 171 -7.70 13.34 -6.55
N GLY A 172 -8.02 12.86 -5.35
CA GLY A 172 -9.32 12.28 -5.04
C GLY A 172 -10.49 13.23 -5.30
N MET A 173 -10.34 14.52 -4.97
CA MET A 173 -11.34 15.55 -5.25
C MET A 173 -11.61 15.68 -6.76
N GLN A 174 -10.57 15.66 -7.59
CA GLN A 174 -10.69 15.72 -9.06
C GLN A 174 -11.42 14.50 -9.63
N ALA A 175 -11.21 13.31 -9.06
CA ALA A 175 -11.95 12.11 -9.45
C ALA A 175 -13.46 12.29 -9.23
N VAL A 176 -13.86 12.83 -8.08
CA VAL A 176 -15.27 13.11 -7.75
C VAL A 176 -15.85 14.21 -8.66
N GLU A 177 -15.05 15.18 -9.11
CA GLU A 177 -15.50 16.17 -10.10
C GLU A 177 -15.71 15.56 -11.48
N THR A 178 -14.85 14.63 -11.87
CA THR A 178 -14.87 14.01 -13.20
C THR A 178 -16.00 12.99 -13.34
N TYR A 179 -16.24 12.16 -12.32
CA TYR A 179 -17.18 11.07 -12.36
C TYR A 179 -18.43 11.36 -11.52
N SER A 180 -19.61 11.34 -12.14
CA SER A 180 -20.88 11.57 -11.42
C SER A 180 -21.30 10.38 -10.55
N LYS A 181 -20.84 9.18 -10.85
CA LYS A 181 -21.09 7.95 -10.09
C LYS A 181 -19.76 7.24 -9.87
N LEU A 182 -19.25 7.27 -8.66
CA LEU A 182 -17.93 6.78 -8.31
C LEU A 182 -18.04 5.69 -7.23
N ARG A 183 -17.35 4.57 -7.42
CA ARG A 183 -17.13 3.57 -6.39
C ARG A 183 -15.67 3.59 -5.97
N VAL A 184 -15.41 4.02 -4.74
CA VAL A 184 -14.07 4.16 -4.15
C VAL A 184 -13.70 2.86 -3.44
N LEU A 185 -12.76 2.15 -4.02
CA LEU A 185 -12.21 0.92 -3.49
C LEU A 185 -10.94 1.19 -2.68
N GLY A 186 -10.59 0.25 -1.83
CA GLY A 186 -9.31 0.27 -1.12
C GLY A 186 -9.25 -0.69 0.07
N LYS A 187 -8.03 -1.00 0.47
CA LYS A 187 -7.73 -1.88 1.60
C LYS A 187 -8.27 -1.33 2.93
N PRO A 188 -8.42 -2.16 3.98
CA PRO A 188 -8.69 -1.67 5.33
C PRO A 188 -7.65 -0.64 5.77
N GLY A 189 -8.10 0.43 6.45
CA GLY A 189 -7.20 1.46 6.98
C GLY A 189 -6.61 2.44 5.97
N VAL A 190 -6.98 2.36 4.67
CA VAL A 190 -6.48 3.29 3.63
C VAL A 190 -7.18 4.66 3.64
N GLY A 191 -8.26 4.84 4.45
CA GLY A 191 -8.91 6.13 4.63
C GLY A 191 -10.17 6.38 3.78
N LYS A 192 -10.86 5.34 3.27
CA LYS A 192 -12.10 5.49 2.46
C LYS A 192 -13.17 6.32 3.16
N THR A 193 -13.55 5.94 4.36
CA THR A 193 -14.54 6.66 5.20
C THR A 193 -14.10 8.09 5.43
N THR A 194 -12.84 8.30 5.78
CA THR A 194 -12.25 9.62 6.04
C THR A 194 -12.29 10.51 4.80
N PHE A 195 -12.08 9.93 3.62
CA PHE A 195 -12.20 10.64 2.34
C PHE A 195 -13.66 11.08 2.08
N LEU A 196 -14.65 10.18 2.26
CA LEU A 196 -16.06 10.53 2.09
C LEU A 196 -16.49 11.60 3.12
N GLN A 197 -16.04 11.48 4.36
CA GLN A 197 -16.29 12.49 5.41
C GLN A 197 -15.68 13.84 5.02
N HIS A 198 -14.46 13.86 4.49
CA HIS A 198 -13.83 15.08 4.00
C HIS A 198 -14.64 15.72 2.86
N LEU A 199 -15.09 14.95 1.88
CA LEU A 199 -15.96 15.43 0.81
C LEU A 199 -17.25 16.06 1.37
N ALA A 200 -17.86 15.43 2.39
CA ALA A 200 -19.04 15.98 3.05
C ALA A 200 -18.75 17.33 3.71
N ILE A 201 -17.64 17.45 4.43
CA ILE A 201 -17.24 18.71 5.12
C ILE A 201 -16.91 19.81 4.11
N GLN A 202 -16.12 19.51 3.08
CA GLN A 202 -15.75 20.48 2.04
C GLN A 202 -16.98 21.00 1.27
N CYS A 203 -17.91 20.09 0.92
CA CYS A 203 -19.18 20.47 0.31
C CYS A 203 -20.05 21.30 1.26
N ASN A 204 -20.08 20.93 2.54
CA ASN A 204 -20.85 21.65 3.57
C ASN A 204 -20.31 23.07 3.81
N GLN A 205 -19.00 23.27 3.74
CA GLN A 205 -18.33 24.56 3.82
C GLN A 205 -18.47 25.40 2.54
N GLY A 206 -18.83 24.76 1.42
CA GLY A 206 -18.93 25.40 0.11
C GLY A 206 -17.61 25.53 -0.64
N GLU A 207 -16.58 24.85 -0.19
CA GLU A 207 -15.25 24.83 -0.82
C GLU A 207 -15.18 23.80 -1.97
N PHE A 208 -16.05 22.79 -1.91
CA PHE A 208 -16.23 21.78 -2.95
C PHE A 208 -17.69 21.64 -3.31
N ALA A 209 -18.01 21.51 -4.60
CA ALA A 209 -19.39 21.33 -5.12
C ALA A 209 -20.41 22.30 -4.45
N ALA A 210 -20.07 23.57 -4.37
CA ALA A 210 -20.79 24.63 -3.61
C ALA A 210 -22.28 24.76 -3.95
N HIS A 211 -22.71 24.22 -5.10
CA HIS A 211 -24.08 24.20 -5.55
C HIS A 211 -24.85 22.93 -5.11
N GLN A 212 -24.21 22.00 -4.38
CA GLN A 212 -24.81 20.75 -3.90
C GLN A 212 -24.98 20.74 -2.37
N VAL A 213 -25.87 19.89 -1.91
CA VAL A 213 -26.09 19.56 -0.50
C VAL A 213 -25.47 18.19 -0.23
N PRO A 214 -24.52 18.08 0.71
CA PRO A 214 -23.94 16.79 1.06
C PRO A 214 -24.92 15.98 1.91
N ILE A 215 -25.03 14.69 1.61
CA ILE A 215 -25.78 13.71 2.40
C ILE A 215 -24.83 12.53 2.62
N PHE A 216 -24.48 12.26 3.86
CA PHE A 216 -23.63 11.15 4.25
C PHE A 216 -24.48 10.04 4.89
N ILE A 217 -24.33 8.80 4.42
CA ILE A 217 -25.07 7.63 4.89
C ILE A 217 -24.08 6.48 5.11
N ALA A 218 -24.02 5.98 6.34
CA ALA A 218 -23.41 4.68 6.62
C ALA A 218 -24.38 3.58 6.14
N LEU A 219 -23.97 2.79 5.16
CA LEU A 219 -24.84 1.77 4.53
C LEU A 219 -25.22 0.66 5.49
N ARG A 220 -24.42 0.39 6.50
CA ARG A 220 -24.77 -0.52 7.60
C ARG A 220 -26.01 -0.04 8.33
N ASP A 221 -26.00 1.20 8.82
CA ASP A 221 -27.10 1.78 9.60
C ASP A 221 -28.38 1.85 8.75
N PHE A 222 -28.25 2.23 7.47
CA PHE A 222 -29.34 2.17 6.51
C PHE A 222 -29.92 0.76 6.36
N ALA A 223 -29.08 -0.26 6.27
CA ALA A 223 -29.52 -1.65 6.11
C ALA A 223 -30.24 -2.17 7.36
N GLU A 224 -29.71 -1.87 8.56
CA GLU A 224 -30.30 -2.25 9.85
C GLU A 224 -31.69 -1.62 10.04
N GLU A 225 -31.81 -0.31 9.88
CA GLU A 225 -33.09 0.39 9.99
C GLU A 225 -34.10 -0.06 8.92
N SER A 226 -33.62 -0.33 7.70
CA SER A 226 -34.47 -0.84 6.60
C SER A 226 -34.96 -2.24 6.88
N ARG A 227 -34.19 -3.10 7.55
CA ARG A 227 -34.58 -4.44 7.96
C ARG A 227 -35.70 -4.39 9.00
N ASP A 228 -35.56 -3.53 10.03
CA ASP A 228 -36.53 -3.37 11.09
C ASP A 228 -37.87 -2.87 10.56
N THR A 229 -37.85 -1.97 9.58
CA THR A 229 -39.04 -1.42 8.95
C THR A 229 -39.59 -2.27 7.79
N GLY A 230 -38.85 -3.29 7.34
CA GLY A 230 -39.18 -4.15 6.19
C GLY A 230 -39.13 -3.43 4.85
N LYS A 231 -38.53 -2.23 4.77
CA LYS A 231 -38.56 -1.39 3.57
C LYS A 231 -37.22 -0.73 3.27
N PHE A 232 -36.50 -1.24 2.29
CA PHE A 232 -35.28 -0.64 1.77
C PHE A 232 -35.59 0.54 0.86
N SER A 233 -35.47 1.77 1.36
CA SER A 233 -35.73 3.01 0.60
C SER A 233 -34.84 4.17 1.05
N LEU A 234 -33.84 4.49 0.23
CA LEU A 234 -32.95 5.64 0.45
C LEU A 234 -33.72 6.96 0.56
N LEU A 235 -34.76 7.15 -0.27
CA LEU A 235 -35.58 8.35 -0.20
C LEU A 235 -36.25 8.53 1.17
N SER A 236 -36.78 7.44 1.73
CA SER A 236 -37.43 7.46 3.05
C SER A 236 -36.43 7.72 4.16
N TYR A 237 -35.28 7.09 4.11
CA TYR A 237 -34.17 7.27 5.06
C TYR A 237 -33.65 8.71 5.07
N ILE A 238 -33.37 9.30 3.89
CA ILE A 238 -32.90 10.68 3.77
C ILE A 238 -33.97 11.67 4.26
N ARG A 239 -35.26 11.41 3.99
CA ARG A 239 -36.34 12.24 4.52
C ARG A 239 -36.36 12.25 6.04
N GLN A 240 -36.16 11.10 6.65
CA GLN A 240 -36.09 11.00 8.12
C GLN A 240 -34.92 11.79 8.67
N THR A 241 -33.74 11.67 8.05
CA THR A 241 -32.55 12.45 8.39
C THR A 241 -32.79 13.97 8.25
N PHE A 242 -33.49 14.40 7.20
CA PHE A 242 -33.83 15.82 7.00
C PHE A 242 -34.83 16.33 8.06
N LEU A 243 -35.81 15.50 8.44
CA LEU A 243 -36.73 15.84 9.52
C LEU A 243 -36.02 16.05 10.84
N THR A 244 -35.06 15.19 11.19
CA THR A 244 -34.25 15.35 12.42
C THR A 244 -33.37 16.59 12.37
N ALA A 245 -32.92 17.01 11.17
CA ALA A 245 -32.19 18.26 10.98
C ALA A 245 -33.09 19.51 10.89
N GLY A 246 -34.40 19.39 11.16
CA GLY A 246 -35.34 20.52 11.18
C GLY A 246 -35.87 20.91 9.78
N ILE A 247 -35.62 20.14 8.77
CA ILE A 247 -36.10 20.38 7.38
C ILE A 247 -37.44 19.64 7.21
N SER A 248 -38.52 20.27 7.59
CA SER A 248 -39.85 19.64 7.69
C SER A 248 -40.63 19.53 6.38
N ASN A 249 -40.20 20.26 5.33
CA ASN A 249 -40.93 20.23 4.04
C ASN A 249 -40.45 19.04 3.14
N PRO A 250 -41.25 17.99 2.96
CA PRO A 250 -40.83 16.79 2.21
C PRO A 250 -40.57 17.03 0.71
N SER A 251 -41.11 18.11 0.14
CA SER A 251 -40.89 18.43 -1.28
C SER A 251 -39.50 19.00 -1.56
N VAL A 252 -38.84 19.57 -0.56
CA VAL A 252 -37.51 20.17 -0.70
C VAL A 252 -36.47 19.14 -1.13
N LEU A 253 -36.46 17.96 -0.51
CA LEU A 253 -35.55 16.89 -0.89
C LEU A 253 -35.76 16.44 -2.33
N GLU A 254 -37.02 16.22 -2.75
CA GLU A 254 -37.31 15.80 -4.11
C GLU A 254 -36.92 16.87 -5.13
N THR A 255 -37.16 18.14 -4.82
CA THR A 255 -36.78 19.26 -5.67
C THR A 255 -35.27 19.31 -5.87
N LEU A 256 -34.47 19.16 -4.81
CA LEU A 256 -33.00 19.13 -4.87
C LEU A 256 -32.49 17.93 -5.67
N LEU A 257 -33.06 16.74 -5.44
CA LEU A 257 -32.73 15.52 -6.15
C LEU A 257 -33.03 15.61 -7.64
N GLN A 258 -34.18 16.15 -8.02
CA GLN A 258 -34.59 16.36 -9.42
C GLN A 258 -33.70 17.40 -10.12
N ALA A 259 -33.28 18.41 -9.39
CA ALA A 259 -32.42 19.47 -9.90
C ALA A 259 -30.91 19.07 -9.94
N GLY A 260 -30.53 17.91 -9.42
CA GLY A 260 -29.14 17.48 -9.38
C GLY A 260 -28.28 18.24 -8.34
N ARG A 261 -28.90 18.69 -7.25
CA ARG A 261 -28.26 19.51 -6.21
C ARG A 261 -27.86 18.71 -4.97
N VAL A 262 -27.62 17.40 -5.12
CA VAL A 262 -27.23 16.52 -4.02
C VAL A 262 -25.90 15.82 -4.33
N LEU A 263 -25.00 15.83 -3.34
CA LEU A 263 -23.82 14.96 -3.27
C LEU A 263 -24.14 13.84 -2.27
N LEU A 264 -24.41 12.64 -2.76
CA LEU A 264 -24.74 11.48 -1.94
C LEU A 264 -23.48 10.63 -1.70
N LEU A 265 -23.11 10.51 -0.44
CA LEU A 265 -21.93 9.79 0.04
C LEU A 265 -22.41 8.56 0.82
N LEU A 266 -22.18 7.37 0.24
CA LEU A 266 -22.61 6.08 0.76
C LEU A 266 -21.40 5.31 1.26
N ASP A 267 -21.22 5.25 2.57
CA ASP A 267 -20.02 4.65 3.17
C ASP A 267 -20.26 3.22 3.59
N GLY A 268 -19.26 2.34 3.35
CA GLY A 268 -19.18 1.01 3.91
C GLY A 268 -20.11 -0.02 3.27
N MET A 269 -20.12 -0.15 1.94
CA MET A 269 -20.93 -1.18 1.27
C MET A 269 -20.56 -2.60 1.67
N ASP A 270 -19.30 -2.84 2.00
CA ASP A 270 -18.79 -4.12 2.52
C ASP A 270 -19.17 -4.39 3.99
N GLU A 271 -19.74 -3.41 4.69
CA GLU A 271 -20.20 -3.52 6.08
C GLU A 271 -21.67 -3.96 6.18
N VAL A 272 -22.36 -4.04 5.05
CA VAL A 272 -23.74 -4.52 4.98
C VAL A 272 -23.78 -6.05 5.09
N LEU A 273 -24.68 -6.61 5.91
CA LEU A 273 -24.81 -8.05 6.06
C LEU A 273 -25.22 -8.73 4.75
N ASN A 274 -24.72 -9.95 4.50
CA ASN A 274 -24.97 -10.71 3.27
C ASN A 274 -26.44 -10.85 2.93
N GLN A 275 -27.31 -11.02 3.92
CA GLN A 275 -28.77 -11.14 3.72
C GLN A 275 -29.40 -9.87 3.15
N ASP A 276 -28.86 -8.68 3.42
CA ASP A 276 -29.42 -7.38 3.01
C ASP A 276 -28.74 -6.80 1.78
N ILE A 277 -27.54 -7.27 1.44
CA ILE A 277 -26.69 -6.67 0.39
C ILE A 277 -27.42 -6.58 -0.97
N THR A 278 -28.18 -7.61 -1.33
CA THR A 278 -28.94 -7.63 -2.60
C THR A 278 -30.02 -6.55 -2.63
N ALA A 279 -30.69 -6.31 -1.50
CA ALA A 279 -31.72 -5.27 -1.39
C ALA A 279 -31.09 -3.87 -1.44
N VAL A 280 -29.98 -3.67 -0.74
CA VAL A 280 -29.23 -2.41 -0.74
C VAL A 280 -28.69 -2.08 -2.12
N LEU A 281 -28.04 -3.02 -2.81
CA LEU A 281 -27.54 -2.82 -4.18
C LEU A 281 -28.65 -2.47 -5.16
N ARG A 282 -29.80 -3.14 -5.06
CA ARG A 282 -30.98 -2.85 -5.89
C ARG A 282 -31.49 -1.42 -5.64
N GLU A 283 -31.56 -0.99 -4.39
CA GLU A 283 -32.03 0.35 -4.04
C GLU A 283 -31.04 1.42 -4.50
N ILE A 284 -29.73 1.25 -4.29
CA ILE A 284 -28.70 2.20 -4.78
C ILE A 284 -28.81 2.34 -6.32
N ARG A 285 -28.93 1.23 -7.04
CA ARG A 285 -29.08 1.24 -8.50
C ARG A 285 -30.35 1.98 -8.92
N LYS A 286 -31.50 1.65 -8.32
CA LYS A 286 -32.78 2.30 -8.60
C LYS A 286 -32.71 3.81 -8.32
N PHE A 287 -32.22 4.20 -7.16
CA PHE A 287 -32.11 5.59 -6.71
C PHE A 287 -31.16 6.40 -7.60
N SER A 288 -29.96 5.86 -7.90
CA SER A 288 -28.98 6.55 -8.74
C SER A 288 -29.41 6.68 -10.21
N ASN A 289 -30.26 5.78 -10.70
CA ASN A 289 -30.85 5.89 -12.05
C ASN A 289 -31.99 6.89 -12.08
N GLN A 290 -32.84 6.90 -11.05
CA GLN A 290 -33.96 7.85 -10.94
C GLN A 290 -33.45 9.30 -10.82
N TYR A 291 -32.41 9.51 -10.05
CA TYR A 291 -31.87 10.84 -9.76
C TYR A 291 -30.46 11.03 -10.36
N HIS A 292 -30.27 10.61 -11.59
CA HIS A 292 -29.00 10.52 -12.30
C HIS A 292 -28.22 11.84 -12.43
N ARG A 293 -28.85 12.99 -12.21
CA ARG A 293 -28.20 14.32 -12.25
C ARG A 293 -27.37 14.64 -11.01
N ASN A 294 -27.50 13.84 -9.96
CA ASN A 294 -26.77 14.01 -8.72
C ASN A 294 -25.42 13.30 -8.76
N ARG A 295 -24.55 13.61 -7.82
CA ARG A 295 -23.28 12.89 -7.62
C ARG A 295 -23.44 11.80 -6.59
N PHE A 296 -22.84 10.65 -6.86
CA PHE A 296 -22.87 9.49 -5.99
C PHE A 296 -21.46 8.99 -5.77
N VAL A 297 -21.05 8.87 -4.53
CA VAL A 297 -19.78 8.26 -4.15
C VAL A 297 -20.07 7.13 -3.18
N VAL A 298 -19.64 5.92 -3.50
CA VAL A 298 -19.85 4.73 -2.69
C VAL A 298 -18.49 4.19 -2.27
N SER A 299 -18.24 3.99 -0.97
CA SER A 299 -17.03 3.33 -0.51
C SER A 299 -17.25 1.82 -0.37
N CYS A 300 -16.22 1.06 -0.72
CA CYS A 300 -16.22 -0.39 -0.61
C CYS A 300 -14.79 -0.92 -0.43
N ARG A 301 -14.59 -2.05 0.23
CA ARG A 301 -13.28 -2.73 0.24
C ARG A 301 -13.01 -3.36 -1.11
N THR A 302 -11.72 -3.40 -1.49
CA THR A 302 -11.29 -4.02 -2.76
C THR A 302 -11.70 -5.49 -2.82
N ALA A 303 -11.65 -6.20 -1.70
CA ALA A 303 -12.10 -7.58 -1.56
C ALA A 303 -13.57 -7.83 -1.92
N ALA A 304 -14.42 -6.82 -1.78
CA ALA A 304 -15.85 -6.93 -2.10
C ALA A 304 -16.17 -6.54 -3.56
N GLN A 305 -15.24 -6.67 -4.48
CA GLN A 305 -15.43 -6.34 -5.91
C GLN A 305 -16.56 -7.12 -6.58
N ARG A 306 -16.91 -8.31 -6.07
CA ARG A 306 -18.07 -9.09 -6.52
C ARG A 306 -19.38 -8.31 -6.44
N LEU A 307 -19.43 -7.23 -5.65
CA LEU A 307 -20.58 -6.33 -5.48
C LEU A 307 -20.57 -5.22 -6.55
N GLN A 308 -20.69 -5.59 -7.82
CA GLN A 308 -20.67 -4.61 -8.92
C GLN A 308 -21.89 -3.69 -8.92
N LEU A 309 -21.64 -2.38 -8.96
CA LEU A 309 -22.64 -1.34 -9.18
C LEU A 309 -22.63 -0.90 -10.66
N GLN A 310 -23.61 -1.37 -11.41
CA GLN A 310 -23.72 -1.01 -12.83
C GLN A 310 -23.86 0.50 -13.01
N GLY A 311 -23.03 1.09 -13.86
CA GLY A 311 -23.02 2.52 -14.16
C GLY A 311 -22.18 3.37 -13.21
N PHE A 312 -21.44 2.75 -12.27
CA PHE A 312 -20.43 3.40 -11.46
C PHE A 312 -19.05 3.16 -12.05
N THR A 313 -18.18 4.16 -11.93
CA THR A 313 -16.76 4.03 -12.24
C THR A 313 -16.05 3.56 -10.99
N ASP A 314 -15.28 2.49 -11.10
CA ASP A 314 -14.48 1.95 -10.02
C ASP A 314 -13.11 2.62 -10.01
N VAL A 315 -12.67 3.03 -8.82
CA VAL A 315 -11.34 3.61 -8.58
C VAL A 315 -10.79 3.11 -7.26
N GLU A 316 -9.47 3.09 -7.10
CA GLU A 316 -8.83 2.64 -5.88
C GLU A 316 -8.04 3.78 -5.21
N ILE A 317 -8.11 3.91 -3.87
CA ILE A 317 -7.26 4.86 -3.15
C ILE A 317 -5.81 4.39 -3.23
N ALA A 318 -4.94 5.27 -3.71
CA ALA A 318 -3.51 5.03 -3.82
C ALA A 318 -2.83 5.02 -2.44
N PRO A 319 -1.73 4.27 -2.28
CA PRO A 319 -0.85 4.42 -1.13
C PRO A 319 -0.32 5.86 -1.00
N PHE A 320 -0.05 6.30 0.23
CA PHE A 320 0.54 7.62 0.49
C PHE A 320 1.92 7.74 -0.13
N THR A 321 2.13 8.85 -0.81
CA THR A 321 3.45 9.30 -1.26
C THR A 321 4.29 9.80 -0.09
N GLN A 322 5.62 9.92 -0.27
CA GLN A 322 6.51 10.49 0.75
C GLN A 322 6.04 11.88 1.22
N ALA A 323 5.57 12.73 0.30
CA ALA A 323 5.04 14.05 0.65
C ALA A 323 3.80 13.97 1.55
N GLN A 324 2.89 13.04 1.26
CA GLN A 324 1.69 12.83 2.08
C GLN A 324 2.03 12.26 3.47
N ILE A 325 3.03 11.37 3.57
CA ILE A 325 3.53 10.85 4.85
C ILE A 325 4.06 11.99 5.71
N ILE A 326 4.87 12.90 5.13
CA ILE A 326 5.41 14.08 5.82
C ILE A 326 4.28 14.99 6.33
N ILE A 327 3.32 15.31 5.47
CA ILE A 327 2.18 16.19 5.82
C ILE A 327 1.34 15.54 6.93
N PHE A 328 1.06 14.24 6.83
CA PHE A 328 0.30 13.52 7.84
C PHE A 328 1.01 13.54 9.19
N ALA A 329 2.31 13.20 9.22
CA ALA A 329 3.10 13.22 10.45
C ALA A 329 3.11 14.62 11.11
N GLN A 330 3.31 15.68 10.33
CA GLN A 330 3.26 17.05 10.82
C GLN A 330 1.91 17.38 11.45
N LYS A 331 0.82 17.07 10.76
CA LYS A 331 -0.55 17.30 11.25
C LYS A 331 -0.84 16.48 12.51
N TRP A 332 -0.41 15.21 12.51
CA TRP A 332 -0.63 14.29 13.62
C TRP A 332 0.04 14.77 14.91
N PHE A 333 1.33 15.12 14.86
CA PHE A 333 2.07 15.61 16.03
C PHE A 333 1.56 16.98 16.50
N LEU A 334 1.06 17.83 15.60
CA LEU A 334 0.46 19.10 15.96
C LEU A 334 -0.91 18.92 16.64
N ALA A 335 -1.75 18.01 16.14
CA ALA A 335 -3.09 17.79 16.65
C ALA A 335 -3.09 17.13 18.05
N LEU A 336 -2.10 16.28 18.33
CA LEU A 336 -2.06 15.46 19.54
C LEU A 336 -1.15 16.00 20.65
N THR A 337 -0.13 16.75 20.29
CA THR A 337 0.67 17.44 21.30
C THR A 337 -0.10 18.68 21.76
N GLN A 338 -0.81 18.60 22.87
CA GLN A 338 -1.40 19.77 23.55
C GLN A 338 -0.35 20.78 24.04
N THR A 339 0.91 20.54 23.73
CA THR A 339 2.06 21.40 23.96
C THR A 339 2.22 22.41 22.82
N THR A 340 3.19 23.31 22.91
CA THR A 340 3.38 24.38 21.92
C THR A 340 3.56 23.81 20.51
N ALA A 341 3.04 24.49 19.48
CA ALA A 341 3.16 24.13 18.05
C ALA A 341 4.62 23.83 17.64
N ARG A 342 5.60 24.46 18.29
CA ARG A 342 7.01 24.26 18.08
C ARG A 342 7.45 22.82 18.45
N THR A 343 6.98 22.30 19.57
CA THR A 343 7.32 20.93 20.03
C THR A 343 6.75 19.87 19.07
N GLY A 344 5.51 20.07 18.60
CA GLY A 344 4.91 19.16 17.59
C GLY A 344 5.68 19.13 16.26
N GLN A 345 6.15 20.29 15.78
CA GLN A 345 6.97 20.36 14.58
C GLN A 345 8.35 19.71 14.76
N GLU A 346 8.97 19.90 15.93
CA GLU A 346 10.27 19.25 16.25
C GLU A 346 10.12 17.74 16.29
N GLN A 347 9.07 17.21 16.92
CA GLN A 347 8.80 15.76 16.96
C GLN A 347 8.49 15.19 15.57
N ALA A 348 7.69 15.88 14.76
CA ALA A 348 7.43 15.47 13.38
C ALA A 348 8.73 15.40 12.56
N SER A 349 9.60 16.39 12.69
CA SER A 349 10.88 16.42 11.99
C SER A 349 11.80 15.28 12.41
N GLN A 350 11.87 14.98 13.71
CA GLN A 350 12.63 13.86 14.24
C GLN A 350 12.07 12.50 13.77
N PHE A 351 10.74 12.37 13.76
CA PHE A 351 10.07 11.17 13.25
C PHE A 351 10.45 10.89 11.79
N ILE A 352 10.32 11.91 10.92
CA ILE A 352 10.62 11.81 9.49
C ILE A 352 12.10 11.48 9.29
N GLN A 353 12.99 12.20 9.98
CA GLN A 353 14.43 11.97 9.88
C GLN A 353 14.83 10.53 10.27
N LYS A 354 14.23 10.00 11.34
CA LYS A 354 14.46 8.60 11.75
C LYS A 354 13.81 7.59 10.83
N LEU A 355 12.62 7.89 10.27
CA LEU A 355 11.95 7.03 9.31
C LEU A 355 12.78 6.88 8.01
N ASP A 356 13.51 7.92 7.62
CA ASP A 356 14.35 7.94 6.41
C ASP A 356 15.70 7.24 6.58
N LEU A 357 16.09 6.83 7.79
CA LEU A 357 17.30 6.04 8.00
C LEU A 357 17.22 4.70 7.27
N PRO A 358 18.33 4.24 6.65
CA PRO A 358 18.35 2.96 5.91
C PRO A 358 17.88 1.76 6.73
N GLU A 359 18.16 1.75 8.02
CA GLU A 359 17.75 0.71 8.97
C GLU A 359 16.23 0.62 9.18
N ASN A 360 15.50 1.69 8.85
CA ASN A 360 14.03 1.78 9.01
C ASN A 360 13.26 1.63 7.70
N TRP A 361 13.91 1.16 6.61
CA TRP A 361 13.28 1.04 5.30
C TRP A 361 11.99 0.19 5.30
N GLN A 362 11.91 -0.84 6.13
CA GLN A 362 10.74 -1.68 6.28
C GLN A 362 9.56 -0.96 6.93
N PHE A 363 9.82 -0.09 7.91
CA PHE A 363 8.76 0.76 8.47
C PHE A 363 8.19 1.69 7.40
N ARG A 364 9.05 2.22 6.52
CA ARG A 364 8.59 3.06 5.39
C ARG A 364 7.62 2.36 4.46
N GLN A 365 7.78 1.06 4.25
CA GLN A 365 6.85 0.31 3.41
C GLN A 365 5.47 0.15 4.04
N LEU A 366 5.38 0.05 5.36
CA LEU A 366 4.12 -0.07 6.08
C LEU A 366 3.39 1.27 6.21
N VAL A 367 4.11 2.34 6.49
CA VAL A 367 3.52 3.67 6.75
C VAL A 367 2.94 4.36 5.51
N VAL A 368 2.94 3.71 4.37
CA VAL A 368 2.23 4.17 3.16
C VAL A 368 0.71 4.12 3.29
N THR A 369 0.19 3.53 4.36
CA THR A 369 -1.24 3.59 4.69
C THR A 369 -1.50 4.43 5.92
N PRO A 370 -2.56 5.25 5.95
CA PRO A 370 -2.88 6.12 7.09
C PRO A 370 -2.93 5.40 8.44
N LEU A 371 -3.45 4.16 8.47
CA LEU A 371 -3.56 3.38 9.70
C LEU A 371 -2.18 3.05 10.30
N PHE A 372 -1.28 2.49 9.49
CA PHE A 372 0.07 2.15 9.96
C PHE A 372 0.91 3.38 10.23
N LEU A 373 0.69 4.46 9.47
CA LEU A 373 1.34 5.74 9.73
C LEU A 373 0.89 6.33 11.07
N HIS A 374 -0.41 6.28 11.37
CA HIS A 374 -0.96 6.65 12.67
C HIS A 374 -0.30 5.86 13.81
N LEU A 375 -0.25 4.53 13.67
CA LEU A 375 0.38 3.66 14.65
C LEU A 375 1.88 3.98 14.84
N ALA A 376 2.59 4.23 13.73
CA ALA A 376 4.01 4.60 13.78
C ALA A 376 4.25 5.94 14.50
N CYS A 377 3.40 6.94 14.23
CA CYS A 377 3.44 8.23 14.93
C CYS A 377 3.13 8.07 16.43
N TRP A 378 2.13 7.26 16.77
CA TRP A 378 1.73 6.99 18.15
C TRP A 378 2.85 6.30 18.95
N VAL A 379 3.42 5.23 18.40
CA VAL A 379 4.55 4.50 19.01
C VAL A 379 5.75 5.42 19.20
N PHE A 380 6.05 6.24 18.19
CA PHE A 380 7.15 7.19 18.27
C PHE A 380 6.91 8.27 19.33
N HIS A 381 5.68 8.79 19.43
CA HIS A 381 5.31 9.81 20.42
C HIS A 381 5.52 9.32 21.85
N GLY A 382 5.20 8.06 22.16
CA GLY A 382 5.35 7.49 23.49
C GLY A 382 6.79 7.24 23.92
N GLN A 383 7.72 7.04 22.99
CA GLN A 383 9.10 6.64 23.26
C GLN A 383 10.18 7.54 22.66
N GLU A 384 9.82 8.52 21.82
CA GLU A 384 10.71 9.34 20.99
C GLU A 384 11.67 8.52 20.09
N LYS A 385 11.36 7.23 19.92
CA LYS A 385 12.12 6.24 19.15
C LYS A 385 11.16 5.26 18.50
N PHE A 386 11.51 4.76 17.32
CA PHE A 386 10.89 3.55 16.84
C PHE A 386 11.21 2.38 17.77
N PRO A 387 10.30 1.39 17.90
CA PRO A 387 10.59 0.20 18.67
C PRO A 387 11.93 -0.39 18.20
N THR A 388 12.80 -0.66 19.14
CA THR A 388 14.07 -1.30 18.84
C THR A 388 13.88 -2.69 18.24
N LYS A 389 12.78 -3.37 18.63
CA LYS A 389 12.35 -4.65 18.06
C LYS A 389 11.26 -4.41 17.04
N ARG A 390 11.56 -4.57 15.76
CA ARG A 390 10.59 -4.47 14.65
C ARG A 390 9.40 -5.43 14.83
N SER A 391 9.66 -6.62 15.38
CA SER A 391 8.64 -7.62 15.71
C SER A 391 7.56 -7.09 16.67
N GLU A 392 7.88 -6.17 17.56
CA GLU A 392 6.90 -5.53 18.44
C GLU A 392 5.96 -4.58 17.70
N PHE A 393 6.50 -3.82 16.74
CA PHE A 393 5.69 -2.94 15.89
C PHE A 393 4.69 -3.76 15.05
N TYR A 394 5.16 -4.83 14.39
CA TYR A 394 4.26 -5.73 13.65
C TYR A 394 3.20 -6.35 14.56
N LYS A 395 3.60 -6.79 15.75
CA LYS A 395 2.68 -7.36 16.72
C LYS A 395 1.59 -6.37 17.10
N GLN A 396 1.94 -5.14 17.49
CA GLN A 396 0.99 -4.10 17.88
C GLN A 396 0.03 -3.76 16.74
N GLY A 397 0.54 -3.59 15.50
CA GLY A 397 -0.29 -3.33 14.32
C GLY A 397 -1.24 -4.46 13.98
N LEU A 398 -0.79 -5.70 14.10
CA LEU A 398 -1.60 -6.89 13.82
C LEU A 398 -2.61 -7.18 14.93
N ASP A 399 -2.26 -6.99 16.20
CA ASP A 399 -3.18 -7.12 17.32
C ASP A 399 -4.32 -6.10 17.20
N LEU A 400 -4.02 -4.89 16.74
CA LEU A 400 -5.00 -3.85 16.43
C LEU A 400 -5.93 -4.27 15.28
N LEU A 401 -5.36 -4.72 14.16
CA LEU A 401 -6.14 -5.14 12.98
C LEU A 401 -7.00 -6.38 13.25
N LEU A 402 -6.47 -7.36 13.99
CA LEU A 402 -7.12 -8.66 14.19
C LEU A 402 -8.07 -8.67 15.41
N GLY A 403 -7.86 -7.78 16.38
CA GLY A 403 -8.60 -7.77 17.64
C GLY A 403 -9.56 -6.61 17.80
N GLN A 404 -9.12 -5.38 17.56
CA GLN A 404 -9.84 -4.18 17.99
C GLN A 404 -10.51 -3.40 16.84
N TRP A 405 -10.09 -3.61 15.59
CA TRP A 405 -10.52 -2.76 14.48
C TRP A 405 -12.02 -2.82 14.19
N ASP A 406 -12.59 -4.04 14.14
CA ASP A 406 -14.02 -4.21 13.88
C ASP A 406 -14.86 -3.94 15.13
N GLU A 407 -14.34 -4.28 16.33
CA GLU A 407 -14.99 -3.94 17.61
C GLU A 407 -15.10 -2.43 17.82
N SER A 408 -14.04 -1.67 17.53
CA SER A 408 -14.03 -0.21 17.67
C SER A 408 -15.02 0.50 16.75
N LYS A 409 -15.37 -0.13 15.62
CA LYS A 409 -16.37 0.39 14.66
C LYS A 409 -17.79 -0.16 14.90
N GLY A 410 -17.97 -1.07 15.85
CA GLY A 410 -19.24 -1.74 16.11
C GLY A 410 -19.78 -2.53 14.93
N VAL A 411 -18.91 -3.07 14.05
CA VAL A 411 -19.32 -3.83 12.88
C VAL A 411 -19.57 -5.29 13.27
N GLU A 412 -20.83 -5.74 13.16
CA GLU A 412 -21.20 -7.15 13.28
C GLU A 412 -21.04 -7.82 11.90
N ARG A 413 -20.24 -8.90 11.83
CA ARG A 413 -20.00 -9.65 10.59
C ARG A 413 -20.41 -11.10 10.73
N ASP A 414 -20.63 -11.77 9.58
CA ASP A 414 -21.05 -13.18 9.52
C ASP A 414 -20.07 -14.16 10.17
N ASP A 415 -20.61 -15.27 10.68
CA ASP A 415 -20.15 -16.02 11.85
C ASP A 415 -18.89 -16.92 11.76
N VAL A 416 -18.41 -17.30 10.58
CA VAL A 416 -17.41 -18.39 10.47
C VAL A 416 -16.05 -18.02 11.11
N TYR A 417 -15.59 -16.79 10.91
CA TYR A 417 -14.31 -16.31 11.46
C TYR A 417 -14.45 -15.66 12.85
N ARG A 418 -15.69 -15.32 13.23
CA ARG A 418 -16.03 -14.71 14.54
C ARG A 418 -15.82 -15.67 15.71
N GLY A 419 -16.01 -16.97 15.48
CA GLY A 419 -15.74 -18.01 16.48
C GLY A 419 -14.26 -18.22 16.81
N PHE A 420 -13.33 -17.63 16.01
CA PHE A 420 -11.91 -17.77 16.22
C PHE A 420 -11.38 -16.67 17.15
N LEU A 421 -10.83 -17.10 18.29
CA LEU A 421 -10.09 -16.20 19.17
C LEU A 421 -8.80 -15.71 18.50
N LEU A 422 -8.33 -14.54 18.89
CA LEU A 422 -7.09 -13.92 18.35
C LEU A 422 -5.91 -14.91 18.25
N PRO A 423 -5.63 -15.79 19.26
CA PRO A 423 -4.56 -16.78 19.14
C PRO A 423 -4.76 -17.79 18.00
N GLN A 424 -6.01 -18.15 17.69
CA GLN A 424 -6.33 -19.10 16.61
C GLN A 424 -6.17 -18.44 15.25
N LYS A 425 -6.61 -17.19 15.09
CA LYS A 425 -6.39 -16.36 13.89
C LYS A 425 -4.90 -16.24 13.59
N LEU A 426 -4.11 -15.89 14.60
CA LEU A 426 -2.65 -15.77 14.48
C LEU A 426 -1.98 -17.10 14.12
N ARG A 427 -2.44 -18.25 14.63
CA ARG A 427 -1.91 -19.58 14.28
C ARG A 427 -2.22 -19.94 12.84
N LEU A 428 -3.45 -19.72 12.39
CA LEU A 428 -3.85 -19.97 11.01
C LEU A 428 -2.98 -19.15 10.04
N LEU A 429 -2.90 -17.84 10.25
CA LEU A 429 -2.09 -16.96 9.41
C LEU A 429 -0.60 -17.32 9.43
N SER A 430 -0.06 -17.71 10.59
CA SER A 430 1.32 -18.18 10.69
C SER A 430 1.56 -19.49 9.93
N GLN A 431 0.60 -20.40 9.93
CA GLN A 431 0.69 -21.64 9.18
C GLN A 431 0.65 -21.39 7.66
N LEU A 432 -0.32 -20.56 7.21
CA LEU A 432 -0.45 -20.19 5.80
C LEU A 432 0.83 -19.49 5.29
N ALA A 433 1.33 -18.52 6.07
CA ALA A 433 2.53 -17.81 5.72
C ALA A 433 3.75 -18.73 5.58
N ALA A 434 3.99 -19.59 6.57
CA ALA A 434 5.15 -20.48 6.57
C ALA A 434 5.12 -21.44 5.37
N VAL A 435 3.98 -22.08 5.08
CA VAL A 435 3.87 -23.05 3.97
C VAL A 435 4.07 -22.37 2.63
N THR A 436 3.46 -21.19 2.41
CA THR A 436 3.60 -20.48 1.14
C THR A 436 4.98 -19.84 0.99
N PHE A 437 5.61 -19.41 2.07
CA PHE A 437 6.95 -18.82 2.08
C PHE A 437 8.03 -19.87 1.79
N GLU A 438 7.96 -21.05 2.41
CA GLU A 438 8.88 -22.19 2.15
C GLU A 438 8.86 -22.62 0.68
N GLN A 439 7.70 -22.51 0.02
CA GLN A 439 7.57 -22.81 -1.41
C GLN A 439 8.01 -21.67 -2.32
N GLY A 440 8.49 -20.55 -1.78
CA GLY A 440 8.83 -19.35 -2.55
C GLY A 440 7.62 -18.68 -3.21
N GLN A 441 6.41 -18.95 -2.71
CA GLN A 441 5.17 -18.46 -3.30
C GLN A 441 4.76 -17.15 -2.62
N TYR A 442 4.81 -16.08 -3.38
CA TYR A 442 4.23 -14.77 -3.00
C TYR A 442 2.78 -14.66 -3.46
N PHE A 443 2.47 -15.32 -4.58
CA PHE A 443 1.15 -15.41 -5.17
C PHE A 443 0.71 -16.86 -5.19
N PHE A 444 -0.53 -17.12 -4.85
CA PHE A 444 -1.09 -18.45 -4.79
C PHE A 444 -2.53 -18.47 -5.31
N GLU A 445 -2.89 -19.57 -5.95
CA GLU A 445 -4.26 -19.79 -6.42
C GLU A 445 -5.24 -19.90 -5.25
N GLN A 446 -6.46 -19.40 -5.45
CA GLN A 446 -7.54 -19.49 -4.49
C GLN A 446 -7.71 -20.91 -3.94
N ARG A 447 -7.74 -21.92 -4.82
CA ARG A 447 -7.89 -23.32 -4.44
C ARG A 447 -6.76 -23.81 -3.54
N THR A 448 -5.55 -23.39 -3.78
CA THR A 448 -4.38 -23.78 -2.99
C THR A 448 -4.48 -23.23 -1.58
N ILE A 449 -4.85 -21.95 -1.43
CA ILE A 449 -4.98 -21.36 -0.10
C ILE A 449 -6.18 -21.91 0.66
N GLU A 450 -7.30 -22.21 -0.02
CA GLU A 450 -8.47 -22.89 0.57
C GLU A 450 -8.10 -24.28 1.06
N GLN A 451 -7.27 -25.04 0.33
CA GLN A 451 -6.74 -26.33 0.79
C GLN A 451 -5.94 -26.18 2.08
N TYR A 452 -5.02 -25.23 2.16
CA TYR A 452 -4.23 -25.00 3.38
C TYR A 452 -5.10 -24.59 4.57
N ILE A 453 -6.13 -23.77 4.33
CA ILE A 453 -7.14 -23.44 5.36
C ILE A 453 -7.88 -24.70 5.79
N GLY A 454 -8.35 -25.52 4.86
CA GLY A 454 -9.04 -26.78 5.15
C GLY A 454 -8.17 -27.77 5.94
N ASP A 455 -6.89 -27.89 5.62
CA ASP A 455 -5.95 -28.72 6.36
C ASP A 455 -5.74 -28.22 7.80
N TYR A 456 -5.76 -26.91 8.01
CA TYR A 456 -5.72 -26.33 9.34
C TYR A 456 -7.03 -26.61 10.12
N LEU A 457 -8.18 -26.42 9.46
CA LEU A 457 -9.50 -26.60 10.07
C LEU A 457 -9.74 -28.05 10.50
N ARG A 458 -9.31 -29.03 9.71
CA ARG A 458 -9.42 -30.47 10.06
C ARG A 458 -8.80 -30.82 11.41
N ASN A 459 -7.81 -30.09 11.86
CA ASN A 459 -7.12 -30.31 13.13
C ASN A 459 -7.81 -29.62 14.32
N LEU A 460 -8.93 -28.93 14.10
CA LEU A 460 -9.69 -28.28 15.16
C LEU A 460 -10.89 -29.13 15.62
N PRO A 461 -11.19 -29.12 16.93
CA PRO A 461 -12.36 -29.82 17.44
C PRO A 461 -13.66 -29.16 16.98
N GLY A 462 -14.63 -29.98 16.50
CA GLY A 462 -15.97 -29.49 16.15
C GLY A 462 -16.16 -29.02 14.71
N VAL A 463 -15.15 -29.19 13.84
CA VAL A 463 -15.24 -28.89 12.42
C VAL A 463 -15.84 -30.06 11.65
N PRO A 464 -16.68 -29.84 10.61
CA PRO A 464 -17.25 -30.91 9.79
C PRO A 464 -16.17 -31.76 9.15
N SER A 465 -16.43 -33.08 9.12
CA SER A 465 -15.50 -34.05 8.51
C SER A 465 -15.78 -34.26 7.02
N GLU A 466 -16.92 -33.79 6.51
CA GLU A 466 -17.33 -33.98 5.13
C GLU A 466 -16.53 -33.00 4.20
N PRO A 467 -15.94 -33.50 3.11
CA PRO A 467 -15.07 -32.71 2.24
C PRO A 467 -15.76 -31.50 1.62
N GLU A 468 -17.04 -31.59 1.27
CA GLU A 468 -17.80 -30.50 0.65
C GLU A 468 -18.08 -29.37 1.65
N GLU A 469 -18.46 -29.70 2.87
CA GLU A 469 -18.69 -28.71 3.95
C GLU A 469 -17.38 -28.02 4.32
N LEU A 470 -16.28 -28.77 4.42
CA LEU A 470 -14.96 -28.23 4.72
C LEU A 470 -14.48 -27.26 3.62
N GLN A 471 -14.79 -27.56 2.35
CA GLN A 471 -14.46 -26.66 1.23
C GLN A 471 -15.22 -25.35 1.35
N LEU A 472 -16.53 -25.38 1.64
CA LEU A 472 -17.36 -24.19 1.83
C LEU A 472 -16.89 -23.35 3.02
N GLU A 473 -16.53 -24.00 4.14
CA GLU A 473 -15.97 -23.30 5.30
C GLU A 473 -14.61 -22.67 4.99
N SER A 474 -13.76 -23.33 4.20
CA SER A 474 -12.45 -22.82 3.80
C SER A 474 -12.60 -21.58 2.89
N GLU A 475 -13.52 -21.60 1.94
CA GLU A 475 -13.84 -20.45 1.08
C GLU A 475 -14.42 -19.30 1.91
N ALA A 476 -15.34 -19.58 2.82
CA ALA A 476 -15.90 -18.58 3.73
C ALA A 476 -14.83 -17.95 4.62
N MET A 477 -13.89 -18.77 5.14
CA MET A 477 -12.76 -18.31 5.95
C MET A 477 -11.81 -17.42 5.15
N LEU A 478 -11.43 -17.79 3.93
CA LEU A 478 -10.59 -16.98 3.05
C LEU A 478 -11.23 -15.62 2.77
N ASN A 479 -12.51 -15.62 2.38
CA ASN A 479 -13.27 -14.41 2.14
C ASN A 479 -13.37 -13.52 3.40
N ALA A 480 -13.51 -14.13 4.58
CA ALA A 480 -13.54 -13.41 5.85
C ALA A 480 -12.18 -12.78 6.19
N ILE A 481 -11.07 -13.50 6.02
CA ILE A 481 -9.71 -12.95 6.23
C ILE A 481 -9.46 -11.76 5.31
N GLU A 482 -9.82 -11.88 4.04
CA GLU A 482 -9.69 -10.79 3.07
C GLU A 482 -10.57 -9.60 3.44
N ALA A 483 -11.86 -9.84 3.66
CA ALA A 483 -12.85 -8.79 3.92
C ALA A 483 -12.64 -8.09 5.27
N GLN A 484 -12.30 -8.83 6.34
CA GLN A 484 -12.22 -8.25 7.69
C GLN A 484 -10.90 -7.55 7.95
N HIS A 485 -9.78 -8.15 7.57
CA HIS A 485 -8.46 -7.65 7.95
C HIS A 485 -7.62 -7.19 6.78
N GLY A 486 -7.94 -7.63 5.54
CA GLY A 486 -7.16 -7.33 4.36
C GLY A 486 -5.70 -7.81 4.44
N LEU A 487 -5.42 -8.84 5.26
CA LEU A 487 -4.09 -9.45 5.38
C LEU A 487 -3.79 -10.37 4.21
N LEU A 488 -4.81 -11.04 3.67
CA LEU A 488 -4.80 -11.68 2.37
C LEU A 488 -5.62 -10.81 1.41
N THR A 489 -5.21 -10.71 0.17
CA THR A 489 -5.85 -9.86 -0.85
C THR A 489 -5.85 -10.57 -2.20
N GLU A 490 -6.98 -10.58 -2.88
CA GLU A 490 -7.05 -11.00 -4.28
C GLU A 490 -6.33 -9.96 -5.16
N ARG A 491 -5.25 -10.38 -5.84
CA ARG A 491 -4.43 -9.51 -6.70
C ARG A 491 -4.85 -9.53 -8.15
N ALA A 492 -5.28 -10.71 -8.59
CA ALA A 492 -5.91 -10.94 -9.87
C ALA A 492 -6.98 -12.00 -9.64
N ARG A 493 -7.86 -12.24 -10.60
CA ARG A 493 -8.99 -13.16 -10.43
C ARG A 493 -8.55 -14.56 -10.03
N GLY A 494 -8.90 -14.96 -8.80
CA GLY A 494 -8.55 -16.24 -8.22
C GLY A 494 -7.08 -16.37 -7.79
N ILE A 495 -6.32 -15.27 -7.74
CA ILE A 495 -4.92 -15.23 -7.30
C ILE A 495 -4.80 -14.32 -6.07
N PHE A 496 -4.34 -14.89 -4.98
CA PHE A 496 -4.20 -14.24 -3.68
C PHE A 496 -2.73 -14.01 -3.32
N SER A 497 -2.48 -13.06 -2.44
CA SER A 497 -1.19 -12.88 -1.75
C SER A 497 -1.43 -12.31 -0.36
N PHE A 498 -0.41 -12.32 0.50
CA PHE A 498 -0.40 -11.42 1.64
C PHE A 498 -0.40 -9.97 1.15
N SER A 499 -1.12 -9.09 1.85
CA SER A 499 -1.25 -7.68 1.45
C SER A 499 0.10 -6.95 1.42
N TYR A 500 1.01 -7.34 2.30
CA TYR A 500 2.41 -6.93 2.35
C TYR A 500 3.29 -8.16 2.57
N LEU A 501 4.42 -8.23 1.87
CA LEU A 501 5.40 -9.30 2.04
C LEU A 501 5.88 -9.38 3.49
N ALA A 502 6.07 -8.23 4.12
CA ALA A 502 6.47 -8.12 5.51
C ALA A 502 5.53 -8.86 6.49
N PHE A 503 4.25 -9.02 6.17
CA PHE A 503 3.34 -9.84 6.99
C PHE A 503 3.58 -11.32 6.79
N GLN A 504 3.85 -11.76 5.56
CA GLN A 504 4.20 -13.16 5.29
C GLN A 504 5.49 -13.52 6.02
N GLU A 505 6.51 -12.68 5.95
CA GLU A 505 7.78 -12.84 6.67
C GLU A 505 7.58 -12.87 8.20
N TYR A 506 6.81 -11.93 8.74
CA TYR A 506 6.49 -11.87 10.17
C TYR A 506 5.77 -13.13 10.66
N PHE A 507 4.72 -13.57 9.95
CA PHE A 507 3.96 -14.74 10.34
C PHE A 507 4.77 -16.03 10.20
N THR A 508 5.69 -16.09 9.20
CA THR A 508 6.65 -17.19 9.04
C THR A 508 7.62 -17.25 10.23
N ALA A 509 8.24 -16.15 10.59
CA ALA A 509 9.11 -16.04 11.76
C ALA A 509 8.35 -16.43 13.05
N ARG A 510 7.10 -15.95 13.21
CA ARG A 510 6.24 -16.30 14.32
C ARG A 510 5.95 -17.80 14.39
N LYS A 511 5.77 -18.49 13.25
CA LYS A 511 5.58 -19.93 13.19
C LYS A 511 6.81 -20.67 13.69
N ILE A 512 8.00 -20.23 13.30
CA ILE A 512 9.29 -20.80 13.72
C ILE A 512 9.45 -20.71 15.24
N VAL A 513 9.20 -19.54 15.82
CA VAL A 513 9.34 -19.29 17.26
C VAL A 513 8.27 -19.95 18.11
N ALA A 514 7.10 -20.26 17.54
CA ALA A 514 5.96 -20.83 18.26
C ALA A 514 6.12 -22.31 18.66
N SER A 515 7.32 -22.89 18.53
CA SER A 515 7.61 -24.28 18.90
C SER A 515 7.42 -24.53 20.39
N HIS A 516 6.77 -25.66 20.74
CA HIS A 516 6.30 -25.93 22.12
C HIS A 516 7.38 -26.46 23.07
N ASN A 517 8.53 -26.89 22.56
CA ASN A 517 9.63 -27.36 23.36
C ASN A 517 10.99 -27.03 22.71
N LEU A 518 12.07 -27.05 23.53
CA LEU A 518 13.41 -26.68 23.07
C LEU A 518 13.90 -27.54 21.90
N ARG A 519 13.69 -28.84 21.92
CA ARG A 519 14.14 -29.74 20.84
C ARG A 519 13.44 -29.47 19.52
N ALA A 520 12.13 -29.21 19.57
CA ALA A 520 11.37 -28.81 18.37
C ALA A 520 11.80 -27.44 17.87
N LEU A 521 12.14 -26.52 18.76
CA LEU A 521 12.68 -25.21 18.38
C LEU A 521 14.03 -25.36 17.68
N GLU A 522 14.97 -26.12 18.24
CA GLU A 522 16.29 -26.38 17.63
C GLU A 522 16.14 -27.01 16.25
N GLN A 523 15.24 -27.96 16.08
CA GLN A 523 14.97 -28.56 14.77
C GLN A 523 14.42 -27.55 13.77
N THR A 524 13.51 -26.68 14.20
CA THR A 524 12.94 -25.63 13.35
C THR A 524 13.97 -24.55 12.99
N LEU A 525 14.84 -24.21 13.96
CA LEU A 525 15.97 -23.29 13.72
C LEU A 525 17.00 -23.89 12.76
N GLY A 526 17.30 -25.19 12.86
CA GLY A 526 18.14 -25.90 11.89
C GLY A 526 17.54 -25.84 10.46
N GLY A 527 16.21 -26.00 10.32
CA GLY A 527 15.52 -25.79 9.06
C GLY A 527 15.65 -24.36 8.54
N LEU A 528 15.54 -23.35 9.40
CA LEU A 528 15.75 -21.96 9.00
C LEU A 528 17.19 -21.74 8.51
N VAL A 529 18.18 -22.24 9.26
CA VAL A 529 19.61 -22.02 8.98
C VAL A 529 20.04 -22.64 7.65
N SER A 530 19.42 -23.71 7.17
CA SER A 530 19.68 -24.26 5.83
C SER A 530 19.40 -23.30 4.67
N HIS A 531 18.66 -22.19 4.93
CA HIS A 531 18.40 -21.11 3.98
C HIS A 531 19.32 -19.91 4.14
N ILE A 532 20.46 -20.05 4.86
CA ILE A 532 21.35 -18.91 5.22
C ILE A 532 21.90 -18.14 4.02
N THR A 533 22.03 -18.78 2.86
CA THR A 533 22.51 -18.17 1.62
C THR A 533 21.40 -17.62 0.74
N ASP A 534 20.14 -17.84 1.11
CA ASP A 534 18.99 -17.35 0.35
C ASP A 534 18.57 -15.97 0.89
N GLN A 535 18.79 -14.93 0.08
CA GLN A 535 18.45 -13.55 0.43
C GLN A 535 16.94 -13.37 0.68
N HIS A 536 16.10 -14.24 0.12
CA HIS A 536 14.66 -14.24 0.37
C HIS A 536 14.33 -14.42 1.86
N TRP A 537 15.12 -15.26 2.57
CA TRP A 537 14.89 -15.55 3.99
C TRP A 537 15.48 -14.53 4.96
N ARG A 538 16.21 -13.52 4.46
CA ARG A 538 16.93 -12.55 5.28
C ARG A 538 16.06 -11.91 6.37
N GLU A 539 14.86 -11.45 6.03
CA GLU A 539 13.97 -10.81 7.00
C GLU A 539 13.40 -11.80 8.02
N VAL A 540 13.13 -13.03 7.59
CA VAL A 540 12.68 -14.08 8.51
C VAL A 540 13.74 -14.38 9.56
N PHE A 541 15.04 -14.39 9.22
CA PHE A 541 16.14 -14.50 10.20
C PHE A 541 16.11 -13.35 11.20
N LEU A 542 16.05 -12.11 10.73
CA LEU A 542 16.06 -10.92 11.60
C LEU A 542 14.85 -10.90 12.55
N LEU A 543 13.67 -11.21 12.04
CA LEU A 543 12.45 -11.27 12.83
C LEU A 543 12.49 -12.42 13.83
N THR A 544 12.98 -13.60 13.42
CA THR A 544 13.13 -14.77 14.32
C THR A 544 14.08 -14.45 15.46
N ALA A 545 15.27 -13.89 15.17
CA ALA A 545 16.25 -13.46 16.18
C ALA A 545 15.63 -12.46 17.18
N ALA A 546 14.87 -11.48 16.69
CA ALA A 546 14.21 -10.48 17.52
C ALA A 546 13.05 -11.01 18.38
N MET A 547 12.38 -12.10 17.93
CA MET A 547 11.25 -12.72 18.65
C MET A 547 11.68 -13.76 19.68
N LEU A 548 12.85 -14.37 19.53
CA LEU A 548 13.38 -15.36 20.47
C LEU A 548 13.67 -14.73 21.84
N ARG A 549 13.45 -15.47 22.92
CA ARG A 549 13.85 -15.06 24.27
C ARG A 549 15.37 -15.05 24.46
N SER A 550 16.07 -16.01 23.83
CA SER A 550 17.51 -16.03 23.63
C SER A 550 17.77 -16.49 22.21
N ALA A 551 18.57 -15.73 21.48
CA ALA A 551 18.97 -16.04 20.11
C ALA A 551 20.28 -16.83 20.05
N ASP A 552 20.86 -17.23 21.19
CA ASP A 552 22.15 -17.91 21.27
C ASP A 552 22.22 -19.14 20.34
N SER A 553 21.24 -20.05 20.44
CA SER A 553 21.19 -21.24 19.57
C SER A 553 21.08 -20.90 18.09
N LEU A 554 20.31 -19.87 17.73
CA LEU A 554 20.17 -19.45 16.33
C LEU A 554 21.50 -18.94 15.78
N VAL A 555 22.16 -17.99 16.48
CA VAL A 555 23.39 -17.38 15.97
C VAL A 555 24.56 -18.36 15.96
N GLN A 556 24.59 -19.35 16.88
CA GLN A 556 25.59 -20.41 16.88
C GLN A 556 25.38 -21.37 15.70
N LEU A 557 24.14 -21.79 15.43
CA LEU A 557 23.80 -22.62 14.26
C LEU A 557 24.13 -21.86 12.96
N MET A 558 23.79 -20.56 12.86
CA MET A 558 24.15 -19.74 11.72
C MET A 558 25.66 -19.72 11.50
N LYS A 559 26.44 -19.49 12.59
CA LYS A 559 27.91 -19.46 12.50
C LYS A 559 28.48 -20.79 12.01
N GLN A 560 28.00 -21.91 12.53
CA GLN A 560 28.41 -23.24 12.11
C GLN A 560 28.13 -23.51 10.62
N GLU A 561 26.94 -23.17 10.14
CA GLU A 561 26.55 -23.39 8.74
C GLU A 561 27.37 -22.47 7.81
N ILE A 562 27.58 -21.21 8.19
CA ILE A 562 28.40 -20.25 7.44
C ILE A 562 29.83 -20.76 7.28
N ASP A 563 30.46 -21.20 8.36
CA ASP A 563 31.82 -21.74 8.31
C ASP A 563 31.92 -22.96 7.40
N GLY A 564 30.86 -23.79 7.38
CA GLY A 564 30.74 -24.94 6.49
C GLY A 564 30.78 -24.60 4.99
N LEU A 565 30.31 -23.40 4.59
CA LEU A 565 30.26 -22.99 3.18
C LEU A 565 31.64 -23.00 2.48
N VAL A 566 32.68 -22.65 3.21
CA VAL A 566 34.06 -22.50 2.70
C VAL A 566 35.03 -23.56 3.20
N ALA A 567 34.59 -24.43 4.13
CA ALA A 567 35.47 -25.37 4.83
C ALA A 567 36.19 -26.36 3.92
N GLN A 568 35.54 -26.79 2.82
CA GLN A 568 36.03 -27.85 1.94
C GLN A 568 36.89 -27.35 0.77
N ASP A 569 36.97 -26.02 0.52
CA ASP A 569 37.77 -25.48 -0.58
C ASP A 569 39.15 -25.01 -0.05
N PRO A 570 40.26 -25.74 -0.37
CA PRO A 570 41.59 -25.38 0.13
C PRO A 570 42.03 -23.99 -0.33
N TYR A 571 41.65 -23.55 -1.52
CA TYR A 571 42.07 -22.25 -2.05
C TYR A 571 41.35 -21.10 -1.36
N LEU A 572 40.09 -21.27 -1.02
CA LEU A 572 39.33 -20.33 -0.21
C LEU A 572 39.85 -20.29 1.23
N GLN A 573 40.29 -21.42 1.79
CA GLN A 573 40.92 -21.48 3.12
C GLN A 573 42.26 -20.77 3.13
N GLU A 574 43.09 -20.91 2.08
CA GLU A 574 44.36 -20.19 1.93
C GLU A 574 44.10 -18.67 1.86
N PHE A 575 43.09 -18.26 1.12
CA PHE A 575 42.70 -16.86 1.05
C PHE A 575 42.24 -16.30 2.41
N LEU A 576 41.41 -17.02 3.15
CA LEU A 576 40.96 -16.62 4.49
C LEU A 576 42.15 -16.55 5.49
N MET A 577 43.14 -17.49 5.37
CA MET A 577 44.33 -17.45 6.16
C MET A 577 45.18 -16.20 5.87
N TRP A 578 45.34 -15.85 4.59
CA TRP A 578 46.00 -14.60 4.21
C TRP A 578 45.25 -13.37 4.78
N ALA A 579 43.92 -13.31 4.65
CA ALA A 579 43.13 -12.20 5.18
C ALA A 579 43.21 -12.08 6.71
N SER A 580 43.28 -13.21 7.44
CA SER A 580 43.47 -13.25 8.87
C SER A 580 44.86 -12.71 9.26
N GLN A 581 45.94 -13.21 8.63
CA GLN A 581 47.31 -12.73 8.88
C GLN A 581 47.46 -11.25 8.54
N LYS A 582 46.89 -10.81 7.42
CA LYS A 582 46.91 -9.43 6.97
C LYS A 582 46.21 -8.50 7.97
N SER A 583 45.07 -8.92 8.52
CA SER A 583 44.33 -8.16 9.53
C SER A 583 45.10 -7.94 10.82
N GLN A 584 46.03 -8.85 11.18
CA GLN A 584 46.90 -8.75 12.38
C GLN A 584 48.05 -7.76 12.19
N THR A 585 48.40 -7.38 10.97
CA THR A 585 49.51 -6.43 10.68
C THR A 585 49.08 -4.97 10.76
N LEU A 586 47.79 -4.68 10.92
CA LEU A 586 47.29 -3.31 11.02
C LEU A 586 47.57 -2.69 12.39
N SER A 587 48.10 -1.47 12.41
CA SER A 587 48.66 -0.81 13.60
C SER A 587 47.61 -0.06 14.44
N SER A 588 46.43 0.18 13.97
CA SER A 588 45.33 0.78 14.73
C SER A 588 44.31 -0.31 15.10
N GLN A 589 43.55 -0.11 16.18
CA GLN A 589 42.59 -1.08 16.71
C GLN A 589 41.21 -1.04 16.03
N PRO A 590 41.03 -1.33 14.72
CA PRO A 590 39.74 -1.79 14.29
C PRO A 590 39.51 -3.19 14.90
N LYS A 591 38.25 -3.54 15.16
CA LYS A 591 37.95 -4.95 15.51
C LYS A 591 38.53 -5.84 14.42
N VAL A 592 39.27 -6.86 14.77
CA VAL A 592 40.01 -7.73 13.83
C VAL A 592 39.08 -8.35 12.76
N ALA A 593 37.83 -8.63 13.14
CA ALA A 593 36.80 -9.08 12.23
C ALA A 593 36.47 -8.06 11.12
N THR A 594 36.49 -6.76 11.41
CA THR A 594 36.30 -5.69 10.44
C THR A 594 37.36 -5.69 9.36
N SER A 595 38.61 -5.88 9.78
CA SER A 595 39.71 -5.93 8.82
C SER A 595 39.63 -7.15 7.93
N ARG A 596 39.28 -8.33 8.48
CA ARG A 596 39.04 -9.54 7.69
C ARG A 596 37.90 -9.35 6.65
N ALA A 597 36.77 -8.74 7.09
CA ALA A 597 35.64 -8.44 6.20
C ALA A 597 36.02 -7.47 5.07
N PHE A 598 36.85 -6.47 5.39
CA PHE A 598 37.36 -5.55 4.39
C PHE A 598 38.19 -6.25 3.32
N TYR A 599 39.16 -7.09 3.68
CA TYR A 599 39.99 -7.80 2.72
C TYR A 599 39.21 -8.85 1.92
N LEU A 600 38.18 -9.42 2.52
CA LEU A 600 37.23 -10.29 1.80
C LEU A 600 36.46 -9.52 0.71
N ALA A 601 35.95 -8.34 1.05
CA ALA A 601 35.25 -7.47 0.13
C ALA A 601 36.17 -6.90 -0.96
N LEU A 602 37.41 -6.53 -0.60
CA LEU A 602 38.41 -6.02 -1.52
C LEU A 602 38.74 -7.03 -2.64
N ALA A 603 38.86 -8.31 -2.31
CA ALA A 603 39.12 -9.36 -3.26
C ALA A 603 37.96 -9.64 -4.24
N GLN A 604 36.74 -9.23 -3.87
CA GLN A 604 35.57 -9.39 -4.71
C GLN A 604 35.31 -8.17 -5.60
N ASN A 605 35.36 -6.97 -5.02
CA ASN A 605 35.12 -5.72 -5.73
C ASN A 605 35.77 -4.53 -4.99
N PRO A 606 36.96 -4.08 -5.44
CA PRO A 606 37.70 -2.98 -4.80
C PRO A 606 36.91 -1.68 -4.68
N HIS A 607 36.11 -1.33 -5.68
CA HIS A 607 35.31 -0.09 -5.69
C HIS A 607 34.26 -0.01 -4.57
N THR A 608 33.82 -1.15 -4.06
CA THR A 608 32.77 -1.23 -3.04
C THR A 608 33.31 -1.65 -1.66
N ALA A 609 34.57 -2.05 -1.56
CA ALA A 609 35.16 -2.59 -0.33
C ALA A 609 35.03 -1.63 0.87
N THR A 610 35.14 -0.33 0.66
CA THR A 610 34.99 0.69 1.70
C THR A 610 33.56 0.82 2.23
N HIS A 611 32.55 0.41 1.45
CA HIS A 611 31.14 0.46 1.82
C HIS A 611 30.65 -0.81 2.53
N PHE A 612 31.35 -1.93 2.35
CA PHE A 612 30.97 -3.24 2.91
C PHE A 612 31.67 -3.57 4.24
N ALA A 613 32.53 -2.70 4.73
CA ALA A 613 33.18 -2.94 6.00
C ALA A 613 32.14 -2.99 7.15
N LEU A 614 32.14 -4.11 7.89
CA LEU A 614 31.26 -4.38 9.03
C LEU A 614 31.47 -3.43 10.24
N ALA A 615 32.23 -2.36 10.09
CA ALA A 615 32.49 -1.37 11.14
C ALA A 615 32.63 0.05 10.62
N SER A 616 32.34 0.98 11.52
CA SER A 616 32.27 2.43 11.27
C SER A 616 33.66 3.13 11.19
N THR A 617 34.76 2.44 11.34
CA THR A 617 36.09 3.03 11.31
C THR A 617 37.09 2.16 10.55
N LEU A 618 37.50 2.64 9.36
CA LEU A 618 38.54 2.03 8.56
C LEU A 618 39.92 2.66 8.95
N ASP A 619 40.95 1.83 8.99
CA ASP A 619 42.32 2.27 9.17
C ASP A 619 42.87 2.94 7.90
N GLN A 620 43.79 3.90 8.06
CA GLN A 620 44.47 4.54 6.93
C GLN A 620 45.17 3.53 6.01
N GLY A 621 45.67 2.43 6.58
CA GLY A 621 46.31 1.33 5.84
C GLY A 621 45.31 0.60 4.94
N MET A 622 44.04 0.45 5.35
CA MET A 622 42.98 -0.17 4.55
C MET A 622 42.59 0.73 3.38
N PHE A 623 42.47 2.03 3.58
CA PHE A 623 42.24 2.97 2.47
C PHE A 623 43.37 2.96 1.45
N LEU A 624 44.63 2.86 1.92
CA LEU A 624 45.79 2.74 1.04
C LEU A 624 45.74 1.45 0.21
N ASP A 625 45.40 0.32 0.86
CA ASP A 625 45.32 -0.98 0.18
C ASP A 625 44.16 -0.99 -0.85
N ALA A 626 43.00 -0.39 -0.52
CA ALA A 626 41.90 -0.24 -1.46
C ALA A 626 42.29 0.61 -2.67
N ALA A 627 42.93 1.75 -2.47
CA ALA A 627 43.35 2.64 -3.55
C ALA A 627 44.41 1.98 -4.46
N LEU A 628 45.29 1.16 -3.90
CA LEU A 628 46.26 0.39 -4.69
C LEU A 628 45.59 -0.69 -5.53
N ASP A 629 44.70 -1.44 -4.93
CA ASP A 629 43.99 -2.52 -5.61
C ASP A 629 43.08 -1.97 -6.74
N ASP A 630 42.41 -0.86 -6.46
CA ASP A 630 41.59 -0.13 -7.44
C ASP A 630 42.40 0.33 -8.65
N LEU A 631 43.58 0.91 -8.41
CA LEU A 631 44.51 1.32 -9.47
C LEU A 631 45.00 0.09 -10.28
N LEU A 632 45.35 -1.00 -9.61
CA LEU A 632 45.77 -2.23 -10.27
C LEU A 632 44.69 -2.86 -11.13
N LEU A 633 43.44 -2.82 -10.64
CA LEU A 633 42.28 -3.32 -11.36
C LEU A 633 41.99 -2.46 -12.58
N GLU A 634 41.99 -1.13 -12.43
CA GLU A 634 41.74 -0.19 -13.54
C GLU A 634 42.81 -0.35 -14.64
N CYS A 635 44.07 -0.52 -14.25
CA CYS A 635 45.17 -0.79 -15.18
C CYS A 635 45.02 -2.15 -15.90
N ALA A 636 44.37 -3.14 -15.25
CA ALA A 636 44.17 -4.47 -15.84
C ALA A 636 42.97 -4.51 -16.83
N ILE A 637 41.93 -3.73 -16.57
CA ILE A 637 40.69 -3.73 -17.35
C ILE A 637 40.75 -2.73 -18.51
N ASN A 638 41.35 -1.54 -18.26
CA ASN A 638 41.35 -0.47 -19.25
C ASN A 638 42.55 -0.58 -20.20
N HIS A 639 42.29 -1.13 -21.39
CA HIS A 639 43.29 -1.25 -22.46
C HIS A 639 43.31 -0.02 -23.38
N SER A 640 42.65 1.10 -23.00
CA SER A 640 42.67 2.31 -23.82
C SER A 640 44.09 2.90 -23.89
N GLN A 641 44.66 2.97 -25.09
CA GLN A 641 45.97 3.56 -25.35
C GLN A 641 45.83 5.09 -25.51
N ASP A 642 45.39 5.77 -24.47
CA ASP A 642 45.18 7.21 -24.51
C ASP A 642 45.90 7.94 -23.34
N PHE A 643 46.13 9.25 -23.54
CA PHE A 643 46.75 10.09 -22.52
C PHE A 643 45.89 10.27 -21.27
N ALA A 644 44.58 10.17 -21.40
CA ALA A 644 43.67 10.37 -20.28
C ALA A 644 43.86 9.27 -19.23
N HIS A 645 44.02 8.00 -19.68
CA HIS A 645 44.30 6.88 -18.79
C HIS A 645 45.67 7.01 -18.09
N ALA A 646 46.74 7.37 -18.80
CA ALA A 646 48.06 7.57 -18.19
C ALA A 646 48.05 8.73 -17.18
N SER A 647 47.32 9.80 -17.45
CA SER A 647 47.11 10.91 -16.51
C SER A 647 46.34 10.47 -15.27
N ALA A 648 45.27 9.70 -15.44
CA ALA A 648 44.49 9.14 -14.33
C ALA A 648 45.34 8.22 -13.42
N CYS A 649 46.16 7.35 -14.01
CA CYS A 649 47.11 6.52 -13.25
C CYS A 649 48.13 7.38 -12.46
N GLY A 650 48.63 8.46 -13.07
CA GLY A 650 49.53 9.39 -12.42
C GLY A 650 48.88 10.15 -11.26
N GLU A 651 47.64 10.59 -11.40
CA GLU A 651 46.87 11.23 -10.34
C GLU A 651 46.53 10.24 -9.22
N ALA A 652 46.14 9.01 -9.53
CA ALA A 652 45.87 7.98 -8.57
C ALA A 652 47.15 7.66 -7.74
N LEU A 653 48.31 7.51 -8.40
CA LEU A 653 49.59 7.33 -7.69
C LEU A 653 49.93 8.51 -6.77
N ASN A 654 49.67 9.77 -7.19
CA ASN A 654 49.89 10.94 -6.32
C ASN A 654 49.00 10.89 -5.07
N ASN A 655 47.72 10.53 -5.23
CA ASN A 655 46.78 10.38 -4.13
C ASN A 655 47.19 9.25 -3.18
N ILE A 656 47.64 8.11 -3.71
CA ILE A 656 48.20 6.99 -2.93
C ILE A 656 49.41 7.39 -2.16
N MET A 657 50.40 8.11 -2.79
CA MET A 657 51.63 8.54 -2.15
C MET A 657 51.40 9.46 -0.95
N VAL A 658 50.31 10.25 -0.90
CA VAL A 658 49.96 11.07 0.26
C VAL A 658 49.63 10.21 1.49
N MET A 659 49.16 8.98 1.31
CA MET A 659 48.79 8.05 2.36
C MET A 659 49.93 7.16 2.81
N VAL A 660 51.04 7.11 2.07
CA VAL A 660 52.18 6.21 2.33
C VAL A 660 53.12 6.81 3.39
N LEU A 661 53.31 6.09 4.50
CA LEU A 661 54.24 6.46 5.55
C LEU A 661 55.64 5.86 5.39
N ASP A 662 55.76 4.73 4.70
CA ASP A 662 57.02 4.05 4.45
C ASP A 662 57.82 4.75 3.35
N ALA A 663 59.06 5.16 3.68
CA ALA A 663 59.93 5.92 2.77
C ALA A 663 60.39 5.09 1.55
N GLY A 664 60.58 3.77 1.73
CA GLY A 664 60.96 2.85 0.65
C GLY A 664 59.85 2.67 -0.35
N PHE A 665 58.63 2.47 0.16
CA PHE A 665 57.40 2.34 -0.66
C PHE A 665 57.12 3.64 -1.39
N TYR A 666 57.15 4.78 -0.70
CA TYR A 666 57.02 6.11 -1.31
C TYR A 666 57.94 6.29 -2.52
N LYS A 667 59.24 5.94 -2.34
CA LYS A 667 60.25 6.06 -3.40
C LYS A 667 59.96 5.14 -4.58
N SER A 668 59.47 3.92 -4.34
CA SER A 668 59.11 2.98 -5.38
C SER A 668 57.92 3.50 -6.20
N LEU A 669 56.90 4.02 -5.53
CA LEU A 669 55.71 4.62 -6.21
C LEU A 669 56.13 5.91 -6.97
N GLN A 670 57.03 6.71 -6.43
CA GLN A 670 57.54 7.88 -7.13
C GLN A 670 58.28 7.50 -8.41
N GLN A 671 59.09 6.45 -8.39
CA GLN A 671 59.78 5.94 -9.58
C GLN A 671 58.78 5.44 -10.64
N LEU A 672 57.72 4.75 -10.24
CA LEU A 672 56.64 4.31 -11.14
C LEU A 672 55.91 5.47 -11.73
N ARG A 673 55.57 6.48 -10.94
CA ARG A 673 54.92 7.70 -11.43
C ARG A 673 55.77 8.45 -12.45
N ASP A 674 57.08 8.56 -12.17
CA ASP A 674 58.03 9.29 -13.03
C ASP A 674 58.34 8.55 -14.34
N GLN A 675 58.05 7.25 -14.46
CA GLN A 675 58.05 6.47 -15.71
C GLN A 675 56.89 6.73 -16.62
N LEU A 676 55.74 7.23 -16.09
CA LEU A 676 54.58 7.52 -16.91
C LEU A 676 54.85 8.67 -17.87
N PRO A 677 54.39 8.56 -19.13
CA PRO A 677 54.61 9.59 -20.17
C PRO A 677 53.87 10.88 -19.79
N SER A 678 54.57 12.02 -19.96
CA SER A 678 53.98 13.35 -19.70
C SER A 678 52.90 13.69 -20.72
N PRO A 679 51.80 14.34 -20.33
CA PRO A 679 50.72 14.78 -21.24
C PRO A 679 51.21 15.68 -22.39
N ASN A 680 52.37 16.28 -22.27
CA ASN A 680 52.96 17.19 -23.26
C ASN A 680 53.84 16.47 -24.30
N GLN A 681 53.96 15.15 -24.27
CA GLN A 681 54.73 14.39 -25.23
C GLN A 681 53.97 14.11 -26.54
N ASN A 682 54.74 13.93 -27.66
CA ASN A 682 54.15 13.60 -28.95
C ASN A 682 53.37 12.24 -28.84
N GLN A 683 52.22 12.19 -29.44
CA GLN A 683 51.30 11.02 -29.42
C GLN A 683 51.97 9.72 -29.92
N GLU A 684 52.88 9.80 -30.94
CA GLU A 684 53.62 8.65 -31.40
C GLU A 684 54.55 8.05 -30.33
N ARG A 685 55.26 8.92 -29.58
CA ARG A 685 56.13 8.44 -28.47
C ARG A 685 55.33 7.82 -27.35
N PHE A 686 54.14 8.35 -27.06
CA PHE A 686 53.23 7.78 -26.07
C PHE A 686 52.79 6.36 -26.50
N GLN A 687 52.37 6.17 -27.74
CA GLN A 687 51.95 4.87 -28.22
C GLN A 687 53.09 3.84 -28.19
N VAL A 688 54.32 4.22 -28.53
CA VAL A 688 55.50 3.34 -28.45
C VAL A 688 55.77 2.95 -27.00
N TRP A 689 55.71 3.93 -26.06
CA TRP A 689 55.92 3.63 -24.63
C TRP A 689 54.82 2.66 -24.13
N TRP A 690 53.57 2.89 -24.48
CA TRP A 690 52.44 2.07 -24.06
C TRP A 690 52.62 0.60 -24.54
N GLN A 691 52.95 0.41 -25.78
CA GLN A 691 53.15 -0.90 -26.36
C GLN A 691 54.38 -1.67 -25.82
N THR A 692 55.41 -0.94 -25.40
CA THR A 692 56.68 -1.57 -25.04
C THR A 692 56.92 -1.63 -23.51
N HIS A 693 56.38 -0.72 -22.74
CA HIS A 693 56.70 -0.58 -21.33
C HIS A 693 55.51 -0.75 -20.36
N TYR A 694 54.30 -0.55 -20.83
CA TYR A 694 53.13 -0.52 -19.94
C TYR A 694 52.92 -1.84 -19.15
N SER A 695 53.05 -2.97 -19.81
CA SER A 695 52.93 -4.29 -19.14
C SER A 695 53.97 -4.48 -18.05
N ALA A 696 55.23 -4.09 -18.32
CA ALA A 696 56.33 -4.17 -17.36
C ALA A 696 56.13 -3.17 -16.22
N TRP A 697 55.54 -2.02 -16.47
CA TRP A 697 55.19 -1.01 -15.48
C TRP A 697 54.10 -1.50 -14.51
N ILE A 698 53.04 -2.17 -15.03
CA ILE A 698 52.01 -2.79 -14.19
C ILE A 698 52.64 -3.88 -13.31
N GLU A 699 53.51 -4.73 -13.83
CA GLU A 699 54.18 -5.76 -13.05
C GLU A 699 55.02 -5.15 -11.92
N GLN A 700 55.77 -4.06 -12.17
CA GLN A 700 56.50 -3.35 -11.14
C GLN A 700 55.60 -2.74 -10.06
N LEU A 701 54.40 -2.24 -10.44
CA LEU A 701 53.40 -1.74 -9.49
C LEU A 701 52.85 -2.88 -8.62
N ARG A 702 52.57 -4.02 -9.21
CA ARG A 702 52.15 -5.24 -8.50
C ARG A 702 53.22 -5.73 -7.52
N ASP A 703 54.47 -5.82 -7.98
CA ASP A 703 55.57 -6.21 -7.17
C ASP A 703 55.79 -5.26 -5.95
N ALA A 704 55.66 -3.96 -6.16
CA ALA A 704 55.73 -2.99 -5.09
C ALA A 704 54.56 -3.16 -4.09
N ALA A 705 53.31 -3.34 -4.57
CA ALA A 705 52.18 -3.58 -3.70
C ALA A 705 52.30 -4.89 -2.90
N ALA A 706 52.81 -5.96 -3.54
CA ALA A 706 53.06 -7.24 -2.90
C ALA A 706 54.17 -7.12 -1.84
N HIS A 707 55.29 -6.48 -2.18
CA HIS A 707 56.44 -6.38 -1.29
C HIS A 707 56.18 -5.50 -0.05
N TYR A 708 55.60 -4.32 -0.27
CA TYR A 708 55.44 -3.35 0.84
C TYR A 708 54.12 -3.47 1.60
N ARG A 709 53.08 -3.97 0.94
CA ARG A 709 51.75 -4.07 1.51
C ARG A 709 51.23 -5.49 1.69
N ASN A 710 51.99 -6.51 1.28
CA ASN A 710 51.54 -7.90 1.28
C ASN A 710 50.17 -8.07 0.58
N LEU A 711 49.98 -7.33 -0.54
CA LEU A 711 48.87 -7.53 -1.43
C LEU A 711 49.31 -8.55 -2.49
N PRO A 712 48.77 -9.78 -2.50
CA PRO A 712 49.18 -10.79 -3.48
C PRO A 712 48.77 -10.37 -4.90
N HIS A 713 49.46 -10.93 -5.88
CA HIS A 713 48.98 -10.93 -7.27
C HIS A 713 47.55 -11.42 -7.25
N ALA A 714 46.62 -10.66 -7.86
CA ALA A 714 45.16 -10.84 -7.80
C ALA A 714 44.74 -12.32 -7.66
N TRP A 715 43.99 -12.64 -6.63
CA TRP A 715 43.39 -13.95 -6.43
C TRP A 715 42.55 -14.33 -7.65
N GLN A 716 42.88 -15.42 -8.30
CA GLN A 716 42.16 -15.90 -9.48
C GLN A 716 41.08 -16.90 -9.04
N PHE A 717 40.00 -16.41 -8.57
CA PHE A 717 38.85 -17.23 -8.21
C PHE A 717 38.09 -17.69 -9.47
N SER A 718 37.69 -18.96 -9.50
CA SER A 718 36.73 -19.46 -10.48
C SER A 718 35.36 -18.75 -10.25
N SER A 719 34.47 -18.86 -11.25
CA SER A 719 33.12 -18.30 -11.12
C SER A 719 32.35 -18.92 -9.96
N GLU A 720 32.55 -20.21 -9.68
CA GLU A 720 31.96 -20.92 -8.55
C GLU A 720 32.51 -20.41 -7.21
N GLN A 721 33.83 -20.26 -7.11
CA GLN A 721 34.48 -19.72 -5.90
C GLN A 721 34.07 -18.29 -5.61
N LYS A 722 33.91 -17.44 -6.63
CA LYS A 722 33.36 -16.07 -6.45
C LYS A 722 31.95 -16.10 -5.91
N GLN A 723 31.11 -17.01 -6.40
CA GLN A 723 29.73 -17.14 -5.91
C GLN A 723 29.71 -17.65 -4.46
N VAL A 724 30.55 -18.62 -4.11
CA VAL A 724 30.67 -19.11 -2.72
C VAL A 724 31.16 -18.01 -1.79
N LEU A 725 32.21 -17.25 -2.18
CA LEU A 725 32.70 -16.12 -1.39
C LEU A 725 31.65 -15.02 -1.18
N GLN A 726 30.86 -14.72 -2.22
CA GLN A 726 29.77 -13.75 -2.09
C GLN A 726 28.72 -14.28 -1.11
N SER A 727 28.28 -15.53 -1.25
CA SER A 727 27.32 -16.15 -0.33
C SER A 727 27.85 -16.20 1.10
N TYR A 728 29.12 -16.52 1.27
CA TYR A 728 29.81 -16.52 2.56
C TYR A 728 29.85 -15.13 3.20
N TYR A 729 30.16 -14.09 2.40
CA TYR A 729 30.16 -12.72 2.86
C TYR A 729 28.77 -12.27 3.28
N ASP A 730 27.75 -12.49 2.42
CA ASP A 730 26.36 -12.09 2.66
C ASP A 730 25.77 -12.80 3.89
N ALA A 731 26.11 -14.07 4.09
CA ALA A 731 25.70 -14.85 5.27
C ALA A 731 26.34 -14.33 6.55
N ASN A 732 27.63 -13.98 6.54
CA ASN A 732 28.29 -13.32 7.67
C ASN A 732 27.70 -11.94 7.96
N GLN A 733 27.34 -11.18 6.92
CA GLN A 733 26.64 -9.89 7.07
C GLN A 733 25.29 -10.12 7.76
N LEU A 734 24.52 -11.12 7.33
CA LEU A 734 23.25 -11.46 7.95
C LEU A 734 23.41 -11.85 9.43
N LEU A 735 24.43 -12.63 9.77
CA LEU A 735 24.72 -13.00 11.15
C LEU A 735 25.01 -11.77 12.02
N VAL A 736 25.83 -10.83 11.51
CA VAL A 736 26.12 -9.57 12.20
C VAL A 736 24.85 -8.70 12.33
N ASP A 737 24.02 -8.64 11.30
CA ASP A 737 22.76 -7.92 11.33
C ASP A 737 21.78 -8.54 12.36
N CYS A 738 21.75 -9.87 12.49
CA CYS A 738 20.99 -10.55 13.54
C CYS A 738 21.52 -10.16 14.94
N LEU A 739 22.84 -10.19 15.16
CA LEU A 739 23.47 -9.77 16.42
C LEU A 739 23.16 -8.31 16.79
N ASN A 740 23.01 -7.44 15.78
CA ASN A 740 22.70 -6.01 15.97
C ASN A 740 21.20 -5.70 16.00
N SER A 741 20.32 -6.67 15.71
CA SER A 741 18.86 -6.50 15.63
C SER A 741 18.14 -6.40 16.97
N ASN A 742 18.82 -6.04 18.07
CA ASN A 742 18.30 -6.03 19.45
C ASN A 742 17.76 -7.40 19.92
N CYS A 743 18.32 -8.48 19.43
CA CYS A 743 18.10 -9.81 19.96
C CYS A 743 18.82 -10.01 21.30
N GLU A 744 18.28 -10.85 22.15
CA GLU A 744 18.93 -11.23 23.41
C GLU A 744 19.94 -12.36 23.16
N VAL A 745 21.22 -11.99 23.04
CA VAL A 745 22.36 -12.91 22.93
C VAL A 745 23.28 -12.71 24.13
N THR A 746 23.68 -13.80 24.74
CA THR A 746 24.61 -13.75 25.89
C THR A 746 25.97 -13.11 25.49
N ALA A 747 26.58 -12.39 26.40
CA ALA A 747 27.85 -11.72 26.14
C ALA A 747 28.96 -12.70 25.71
N ALA A 748 28.96 -13.92 26.24
CA ALA A 748 29.89 -14.96 25.89
C ALA A 748 29.75 -15.40 24.44
N VAL A 749 28.51 -15.75 23.99
CA VAL A 749 28.23 -16.16 22.61
C VAL A 749 28.52 -15.01 21.62
N ARG A 750 28.14 -13.78 21.97
CA ARG A 750 28.45 -12.62 21.13
C ARG A 750 29.96 -12.43 20.95
N GLN A 751 30.71 -12.50 22.01
CA GLN A 751 32.15 -12.34 21.97
C GLN A 751 32.85 -13.48 21.20
N GLU A 752 32.38 -14.70 21.37
CA GLU A 752 32.84 -15.87 20.61
C GLU A 752 32.65 -15.64 19.12
N ILE A 753 31.42 -15.31 18.67
CA ILE A 753 31.14 -15.05 17.26
C ILE A 753 31.95 -13.86 16.74
N GLU A 754 31.99 -12.72 17.43
CA GLU A 754 32.74 -11.54 16.99
C GLU A 754 34.25 -11.83 16.83
N THR A 755 34.84 -12.68 17.67
CA THR A 755 36.27 -13.02 17.59
C THR A 755 36.56 -14.06 16.51
N THR A 756 35.63 -14.98 16.25
CA THR A 756 35.78 -16.08 15.27
C THR A 756 35.23 -15.75 13.89
N LEU A 757 34.60 -14.58 13.70
CA LEU A 757 33.99 -14.18 12.42
C LEU A 757 35.07 -14.15 11.31
N LEU A 758 34.79 -14.81 10.17
CA LEU A 758 35.67 -14.85 8.98
C LEU A 758 37.04 -15.45 9.23
N LEU A 759 37.16 -16.35 10.19
CA LEU A 759 38.41 -17.11 10.41
C LEU A 759 38.52 -18.34 9.49
N PRO A 760 39.74 -18.74 9.08
CA PRO A 760 39.93 -20.02 8.40
C PRO A 760 39.65 -21.17 9.36
N GLN A 761 39.24 -22.32 8.80
CA GLN A 761 38.88 -23.54 9.55
C GLN A 761 40.00 -23.95 10.57
N LYS A 762 41.25 -23.91 10.13
CA LYS A 762 42.38 -24.28 10.96
C LYS A 762 42.51 -23.43 12.22
N GLU A 763 42.30 -22.10 12.15
CA GLU A 763 42.35 -21.22 13.32
C GLU A 763 41.15 -21.42 14.25
N LEU A 764 39.99 -21.89 13.71
CA LEU A 764 38.85 -22.28 14.53
C LEU A 764 39.13 -23.55 15.32
N GLU A 765 39.68 -24.60 14.68
CA GLU A 765 40.02 -25.87 15.29
C GLU A 765 41.15 -25.67 16.38
N ASP A 766 42.17 -24.84 16.11
CA ASP A 766 43.24 -24.55 17.06
C ASP A 766 42.72 -23.84 18.35
N ARG A 767 41.60 -23.11 18.27
CA ARG A 767 40.95 -22.45 19.41
C ARG A 767 40.10 -23.38 20.24
N GLU A 768 39.37 -24.32 19.59
CA GLU A 768 38.61 -25.35 20.28
C GLU A 768 39.56 -26.22 21.15
N TRP A 769 40.79 -26.52 20.67
CA TRP A 769 41.79 -27.29 21.39
C TRP A 769 42.43 -26.52 22.56
N GLN A 770 42.36 -25.20 22.61
CA GLN A 770 42.87 -24.35 23.69
C GLN A 770 41.82 -24.04 24.77
N GLY A 771 40.55 -24.35 24.52
CA GLY A 771 39.45 -24.10 25.43
C GLY A 771 39.06 -25.29 26.33
N ASP A 772 39.61 -26.47 26.07
CA ASP A 772 39.54 -27.67 26.94
C ASP A 772 40.81 -27.71 27.85
#